data_c6eaff8711b45ba09bd81178dab45171
#
_entry.id   c6eaff8711b45ba09bd81178dab45171
#
_cell.length_a   1.000
_cell.length_b   1.000
_cell.length_c   1.000
_cell.angle_alpha   90.00
_cell.angle_beta   90.00
_cell.angle_gamma   90.00
#
_symmetry.space_group_name_H-M   'P 1'
#
loop_
_entity.id
_entity.type
_entity.pdbx_description
1 polymer ?
#
loop_
_entity_poly.entity_id
_entity_poly.type
_entity_poly.pdbx_seq_one_letter_code
_entity_poly.pdbx_strand_id
1 'polypeptide(L)'
;MHDIEIQSFLSWVAQHPHWALTGVFLVALGESLAVVGLVVPGAAMMVAAGALVALGVIGFWPTLLAAVAGAITGDGISYWFGHHYRDRLRSAWPFRSHAEWLSHGEHFFRRHGARSVFFGRFVGPVRPIIPVVAGMLGMRPAAFYAMNVLSALAWAPAHLLPGMAFGASLALAGMVAARLAMLLVLLVASTWFLLWLVRWSSRALSPQAHQVAQRVLTWGAGHPRLNRLFGGVLDPPRPEARALLLIGALLIGSTWLFLGVLEDVVTGDPLVRADQSLYQLMQGLRTPWGDKLMVFVTELGDGVVIALVAVTVWAWLMWRKRWRAAKYWAAAIGFGQVASTMIKLVLQRPRPLADLYDGLSTYAFPSGHAAMSMVAYGFLAVLIAGQLARPRRWIVYAVAALLISGIAASRLYLGAHWLSDVIGGLSLGFAWVCLLAIAYYRRPVSSPPPRSFPGVVLIAFALAGGWHVTTHYSTDVQRYAPRQVIQHLDAAMWWQTDWRRLPVYRQDLEGEFEQPLNVQWAGRLGDLQRILKVQGWRNPVSLDVRTALRWLAPATTLEELPLLPLVHDGRHEVLRMIFPLPAGREGQRELVLRLWNSGVVLDSDENPIWVGSASFQRPGHFALLTVPVEDRRYEEALSILARSPKTTGSQFAQRARNENEIRTAWTGDVLLMRNP
;
A
#
# COMPACT_ATOMS: atom_id res chain seq x y z
N MET A 1 -5.05 31.65 7.50
CA MET A 1 -4.04 32.12 8.46
C MET A 1 -2.88 31.15 8.64
N HIS A 2 -3.08 29.85 8.75
CA HIS A 2 -1.97 28.87 8.88
C HIS A 2 -1.02 28.80 7.68
N ASP A 3 -1.51 29.00 6.45
CA ASP A 3 -0.67 28.90 5.24
C ASP A 3 0.34 30.05 5.10
N ILE A 4 0.03 31.22 5.65
CA ILE A 4 0.92 32.39 5.61
C ILE A 4 2.12 32.23 6.56
N GLU A 5 1.93 31.53 7.69
CA GLU A 5 2.98 31.28 8.66
C GLU A 5 3.99 30.24 8.18
N ILE A 6 3.53 29.21 7.48
CA ILE A 6 4.41 28.16 6.91
C ILE A 6 5.26 28.74 5.77
N GLN A 7 4.69 29.60 4.93
CA GLN A 7 5.39 30.29 3.84
C GLN A 7 6.50 31.21 4.35
N SER A 8 6.18 32.03 5.39
CA SER A 8 7.16 32.91 5.99
C SER A 8 8.28 32.12 6.67
N PHE A 9 7.98 31.00 7.31
CA PHE A 9 8.98 30.13 7.90
C PHE A 9 9.92 29.50 6.85
N LEU A 10 9.38 28.93 5.77
CA LEU A 10 10.19 28.30 4.73
C LEU A 10 11.02 29.31 3.92
N SER A 11 10.48 30.50 3.65
CA SER A 11 11.22 31.57 3.01
C SER A 11 12.35 32.10 3.91
N TRP A 12 12.09 32.16 5.23
CA TRP A 12 13.10 32.52 6.21
C TRP A 12 14.22 31.46 6.28
N VAL A 13 13.86 30.16 6.29
CA VAL A 13 14.84 29.05 6.25
C VAL A 13 15.69 29.08 4.98
N ALA A 14 15.08 29.33 3.82
CA ALA A 14 15.80 29.46 2.55
C ALA A 14 16.80 30.63 2.53
N GLN A 15 16.46 31.73 3.18
CA GLN A 15 17.33 32.89 3.33
C GLN A 15 18.43 32.70 4.38
N HIS A 16 18.21 31.78 5.34
CA HIS A 16 19.12 31.53 6.46
C HIS A 16 19.50 30.05 6.59
N PRO A 17 20.15 29.42 5.59
CA PRO A 17 20.44 28.00 5.58
C PRO A 17 21.29 27.53 6.77
N HIS A 18 22.09 28.43 7.36
CA HIS A 18 22.89 28.12 8.56
C HIS A 18 22.01 27.81 9.77
N TRP A 19 20.87 28.49 9.95
CA TRP A 19 19.94 28.20 11.05
C TRP A 19 19.26 26.86 10.86
N ALA A 20 18.94 26.49 9.63
CA ALA A 20 18.39 25.16 9.33
C ALA A 20 19.38 24.03 9.66
N LEU A 21 20.64 24.22 9.27
CA LEU A 21 21.72 23.24 9.61
C LEU A 21 21.95 23.17 11.12
N THR A 22 21.92 24.32 11.82
CA THR A 22 21.97 24.35 13.28
C THR A 22 20.79 23.63 13.89
N GLY A 23 19.57 23.80 13.36
CA GLY A 23 18.38 23.07 13.76
C GLY A 23 18.53 21.57 13.57
N VAL A 24 19.03 21.12 12.42
CA VAL A 24 19.31 19.69 12.15
C VAL A 24 20.32 19.13 13.14
N PHE A 25 21.38 19.87 13.41
CA PHE A 25 22.39 19.47 14.43
C PHE A 25 21.76 19.34 15.81
N LEU A 26 20.98 20.33 16.25
CA LEU A 26 20.32 20.35 17.57
C LEU A 26 19.29 19.24 17.71
N VAL A 27 18.52 18.96 16.66
CA VAL A 27 17.56 17.85 16.64
C VAL A 27 18.28 16.51 16.77
N ALA A 28 19.32 16.28 15.98
CA ALA A 28 20.09 15.05 16.03
C ALA A 28 20.81 14.88 17.37
N LEU A 29 21.33 15.98 17.95
CA LEU A 29 21.91 16.01 19.28
C LEU A 29 20.88 15.68 20.34
N GLY A 30 19.72 16.37 20.34
CA GLY A 30 18.64 16.18 21.31
C GLY A 30 18.10 14.76 21.28
N GLU A 31 17.88 14.18 20.09
CA GLU A 31 17.43 12.81 19.92
C GLU A 31 18.44 11.78 20.44
N SER A 32 19.73 12.10 20.42
CA SER A 32 20.83 11.23 20.90
C SER A 32 21.12 11.42 22.40
N LEU A 33 20.56 12.43 23.06
CA LEU A 33 20.68 12.61 24.50
C LEU A 33 19.77 11.64 25.27
N ALA A 34 20.31 11.05 26.34
CA ALA A 34 19.70 9.93 27.07
C ALA A 34 18.26 10.15 27.58
N VAL A 35 17.91 11.37 27.97
CA VAL A 35 16.58 11.71 28.51
C VAL A 35 15.76 12.47 27.48
N VAL A 36 16.41 13.42 26.81
CA VAL A 36 15.76 14.29 25.81
C VAL A 36 15.29 13.48 24.60
N GLY A 37 16.06 12.48 24.18
CA GLY A 37 15.74 11.62 23.06
C GLY A 37 14.52 10.71 23.24
N LEU A 38 13.96 10.62 24.46
CA LEU A 38 12.68 9.93 24.68
C LEU A 38 11.48 10.81 24.31
N VAL A 39 11.66 12.13 24.29
CA VAL A 39 10.59 13.11 24.06
C VAL A 39 10.65 13.70 22.65
N VAL A 40 11.88 13.87 22.12
CA VAL A 40 12.08 14.48 20.79
C VAL A 40 11.75 13.49 19.67
N PRO A 41 10.78 13.78 18.78
CA PRO A 41 10.47 12.95 17.62
C PRO A 41 11.49 13.17 16.49
N GLY A 42 12.79 13.00 16.80
CA GLY A 42 13.88 13.37 15.93
C GLY A 42 13.90 12.62 14.60
N ALA A 43 13.47 11.35 14.58
CA ALA A 43 13.34 10.57 13.35
C ALA A 43 12.38 11.25 12.33
N ALA A 44 11.23 11.74 12.79
CA ALA A 44 10.29 12.47 11.93
C ALA A 44 10.87 13.81 11.47
N MET A 45 11.58 14.51 12.35
CA MET A 45 12.23 15.79 12.02
C MET A 45 13.40 15.59 11.04
N MET A 46 14.13 14.47 11.12
CA MET A 46 15.19 14.13 10.17
C MET A 46 14.62 13.75 8.79
N VAL A 47 13.47 13.08 8.75
CA VAL A 47 12.73 12.84 7.48
C VAL A 47 12.26 14.17 6.88
N ALA A 48 11.76 15.12 7.69
CA ALA A 48 11.41 16.45 7.23
C ALA A 48 12.64 17.23 6.71
N ALA A 49 13.80 17.13 7.39
CA ALA A 49 15.05 17.71 6.91
C ALA A 49 15.49 17.11 5.55
N GLY A 50 15.29 15.80 5.37
CA GLY A 50 15.51 15.13 4.08
C GLY A 50 14.59 15.66 2.98
N ALA A 51 13.33 15.96 3.30
CA ALA A 51 12.40 16.60 2.37
C ALA A 51 12.89 18.01 1.97
N LEU A 52 13.37 18.82 2.92
CA LEU A 52 13.97 20.13 2.64
C LEU A 52 15.22 20.04 1.76
N VAL A 53 16.01 18.97 1.90
CA VAL A 53 17.14 18.70 0.99
C VAL A 53 16.65 18.41 -0.42
N ALA A 54 15.63 17.57 -0.57
CA ALA A 54 15.05 17.27 -1.88
C ALA A 54 14.43 18.49 -2.54
N LEU A 55 13.88 19.41 -1.74
CA LEU A 55 13.34 20.68 -2.17
C LEU A 55 14.41 21.74 -2.50
N GLY A 56 15.69 21.43 -2.35
CA GLY A 56 16.80 22.34 -2.65
C GLY A 56 16.96 23.50 -1.64
N VAL A 57 16.20 23.50 -0.54
CA VAL A 57 16.26 24.54 0.50
C VAL A 57 17.59 24.48 1.27
N ILE A 58 18.09 23.26 1.51
CA ILE A 58 19.36 23.00 2.18
C ILE A 58 20.16 21.93 1.42
N GLY A 59 21.49 22.06 1.43
CA GLY A 59 22.37 21.13 0.72
C GLY A 59 22.46 19.76 1.41
N PHE A 60 22.52 18.67 0.65
CA PHE A 60 22.61 17.30 1.18
C PHE A 60 23.83 17.09 2.09
N TRP A 61 25.01 17.41 1.60
CA TRP A 61 26.27 17.17 2.34
C TRP A 61 26.36 17.97 3.65
N PRO A 62 26.05 19.28 3.68
CA PRO A 62 26.01 20.03 4.94
C PRO A 62 24.99 19.47 5.94
N THR A 63 23.81 19.06 5.45
CA THR A 63 22.74 18.48 6.29
C THR A 63 23.17 17.13 6.86
N LEU A 64 23.77 16.27 6.05
CA LEU A 64 24.29 14.98 6.48
C LEU A 64 25.38 15.16 7.55
N LEU A 65 26.32 16.09 7.34
CA LEU A 65 27.41 16.37 8.28
C LEU A 65 26.85 16.93 9.60
N ALA A 66 25.89 17.85 9.55
CA ALA A 66 25.24 18.40 10.72
C ALA A 66 24.50 17.32 11.53
N ALA A 67 23.77 16.44 10.86
CA ALA A 67 23.06 15.32 11.49
C ALA A 67 24.02 14.32 12.13
N VAL A 68 25.08 13.92 11.42
CA VAL A 68 26.11 13.00 11.95
C VAL A 68 26.85 13.63 13.13
N ALA A 69 27.26 14.88 13.04
CA ALA A 69 27.93 15.60 14.11
C ALA A 69 27.04 15.74 15.37
N GLY A 70 25.78 16.12 15.19
CA GLY A 70 24.80 16.21 16.28
C GLY A 70 24.61 14.86 16.97
N ALA A 71 24.44 13.81 16.21
CA ALA A 71 24.24 12.45 16.71
C ALA A 71 25.48 11.91 17.49
N ILE A 72 26.69 12.14 16.95
CA ILE A 72 27.93 11.74 17.64
C ILE A 72 28.10 12.50 18.94
N THR A 73 27.82 13.81 18.92
CA THR A 73 27.96 14.68 20.11
C THR A 73 26.96 14.30 21.18
N GLY A 74 25.68 14.09 20.85
CA GLY A 74 24.65 13.72 21.81
C GLY A 74 24.90 12.37 22.50
N ASP A 75 25.27 11.35 21.72
CA ASP A 75 25.67 10.05 22.29
C ASP A 75 26.97 10.16 23.11
N GLY A 76 27.92 10.98 22.64
CA GLY A 76 29.18 11.24 23.33
C GLY A 76 28.96 11.87 24.71
N ILE A 77 28.06 12.86 24.80
CA ILE A 77 27.66 13.47 26.06
C ILE A 77 26.99 12.43 26.94
N SER A 78 26.06 11.65 26.42
CA SER A 78 25.35 10.60 27.15
C SER A 78 26.33 9.53 27.71
N TYR A 79 27.29 9.10 26.88
CA TYR A 79 28.36 8.18 27.27
C TYR A 79 29.24 8.78 28.38
N TRP A 80 29.64 10.05 28.25
CA TRP A 80 30.48 10.76 29.23
C TRP A 80 29.75 10.83 30.59
N PHE A 81 28.46 11.17 30.61
CA PHE A 81 27.66 11.14 31.81
C PHE A 81 27.62 9.74 32.44
N GLY A 82 27.41 8.70 31.62
CA GLY A 82 27.44 7.31 32.06
C GLY A 82 28.80 6.93 32.67
N HIS A 83 29.89 7.30 32.03
CA HIS A 83 31.24 6.97 32.43
C HIS A 83 31.66 7.71 33.71
N HIS A 84 31.27 8.98 33.86
CA HIS A 84 31.66 9.81 35.01
C HIS A 84 30.83 9.54 36.26
N TYR A 85 29.50 9.41 36.13
CA TYR A 85 28.61 9.27 37.28
C TYR A 85 28.26 7.82 37.63
N ARG A 86 28.52 6.86 36.75
CA ARG A 86 28.35 5.41 37.02
C ARG A 86 27.10 5.06 37.83
N ASP A 87 27.29 4.45 39.00
CA ASP A 87 26.16 3.98 39.82
C ASP A 87 25.31 5.11 40.43
N ARG A 88 25.82 6.35 40.51
CA ARG A 88 25.03 7.50 40.98
C ARG A 88 23.84 7.80 40.06
N LEU A 89 23.95 7.46 38.76
CA LEU A 89 22.84 7.64 37.83
C LEU A 89 21.64 6.74 38.13
N ARG A 90 21.85 5.59 38.76
CA ARG A 90 20.76 4.70 39.20
C ARG A 90 19.83 5.34 40.23
N SER A 91 20.37 6.24 41.07
CA SER A 91 19.62 6.96 42.08
C SER A 91 19.08 8.32 41.62
N ALA A 92 19.51 8.78 40.43
CA ALA A 92 19.10 10.06 39.86
C ALA A 92 17.79 9.93 39.05
N TRP A 93 16.99 11.00 39.03
CA TRP A 93 15.85 11.11 38.12
C TRP A 93 16.35 11.28 36.68
N PRO A 94 15.76 10.60 35.66
CA PRO A 94 14.55 9.78 35.70
C PRO A 94 14.80 8.28 35.96
N PHE A 95 16.04 7.82 36.01
CA PHE A 95 16.39 6.39 36.14
C PHE A 95 15.92 5.77 37.45
N ARG A 96 15.85 6.55 38.54
CA ARG A 96 15.28 6.10 39.82
C ARG A 96 13.80 5.69 39.67
N SER A 97 13.04 6.44 38.89
CA SER A 97 11.61 6.17 38.67
C SER A 97 11.34 5.08 37.61
N HIS A 98 12.32 4.83 36.73
CA HIS A 98 12.20 3.91 35.61
C HIS A 98 13.44 3.00 35.52
N ALA A 99 13.69 2.25 36.60
CA ALA A 99 14.83 1.34 36.68
C ALA A 99 14.86 0.27 35.56
N GLU A 100 13.71 -0.05 35.02
CA GLU A 100 13.56 -0.97 33.88
C GLU A 100 14.29 -0.49 32.61
N TRP A 101 14.40 0.80 32.40
CA TRP A 101 15.11 1.34 31.22
C TRP A 101 16.60 0.98 31.25
N LEU A 102 17.24 1.18 32.43
CA LEU A 102 18.64 0.81 32.62
C LEU A 102 18.83 -0.70 32.54
N SER A 103 17.93 -1.49 33.16
CA SER A 103 18.04 -2.95 33.14
C SER A 103 17.91 -3.52 31.73
N HIS A 104 17.02 -2.98 30.88
CA HIS A 104 16.91 -3.36 29.48
C HIS A 104 18.16 -2.98 28.68
N GLY A 105 18.72 -1.78 28.92
CA GLY A 105 19.96 -1.33 28.29
C GLY A 105 21.16 -2.20 28.69
N GLU A 106 21.29 -2.51 29.98
CA GLU A 106 22.36 -3.39 30.49
C GLU A 106 22.26 -4.81 29.93
N HIS A 107 21.06 -5.39 29.88
CA HIS A 107 20.84 -6.70 29.31
C HIS A 107 21.21 -6.73 27.82
N PHE A 108 20.81 -5.70 27.07
CA PHE A 108 21.14 -5.56 25.66
C PHE A 108 22.65 -5.40 25.44
N PHE A 109 23.30 -4.57 26.27
CA PHE A 109 24.75 -4.34 26.21
C PHE A 109 25.55 -5.62 26.55
N ARG A 110 25.18 -6.33 27.62
CA ARG A 110 25.83 -7.60 28.01
C ARG A 110 25.74 -8.67 26.94
N ARG A 111 24.63 -8.67 26.17
CA ARG A 111 24.40 -9.65 25.11
C ARG A 111 25.17 -9.34 23.82
N HIS A 112 25.34 -8.07 23.45
CA HIS A 112 25.88 -7.64 22.17
C HIS A 112 27.25 -6.94 22.27
N GLY A 113 27.73 -6.63 23.47
CA GLY A 113 29.02 -5.95 23.70
C GLY A 113 29.08 -4.59 22.99
N ALA A 114 30.25 -4.25 22.41
CA ALA A 114 30.45 -3.00 21.69
C ALA A 114 29.48 -2.78 20.51
N ARG A 115 29.00 -3.86 19.90
CA ARG A 115 28.03 -3.79 18.79
C ARG A 115 26.66 -3.26 19.22
N SER A 116 26.39 -3.26 20.55
CA SER A 116 25.15 -2.70 21.08
C SER A 116 25.01 -1.20 20.78
N VAL A 117 26.11 -0.45 20.72
CA VAL A 117 26.11 0.99 20.39
C VAL A 117 25.64 1.20 18.96
N PHE A 118 26.07 0.35 18.03
CA PHE A 118 25.62 0.41 16.64
C PHE A 118 24.15 0.01 16.50
N PHE A 119 23.79 -1.21 16.92
CA PHE A 119 22.43 -1.73 16.72
C PHE A 119 21.40 -1.04 17.63
N GLY A 120 21.81 -0.61 18.83
CA GLY A 120 20.94 0.07 19.79
C GLY A 120 20.34 1.36 19.24
N ARG A 121 21.04 2.07 18.35
CA ARG A 121 20.54 3.29 17.71
C ARG A 121 19.29 3.05 16.83
N PHE A 122 19.13 1.84 16.31
CA PHE A 122 17.97 1.45 15.50
C PHE A 122 16.84 0.78 16.29
N VAL A 123 17.03 0.58 17.61
CA VAL A 123 16.02 -0.04 18.48
C VAL A 123 15.39 1.03 19.38
N GLY A 124 14.20 1.52 18.99
CA GLY A 124 13.53 2.70 19.55
C GLY A 124 13.59 2.86 21.07
N PRO A 125 13.10 1.93 21.93
CA PRO A 125 13.06 2.13 23.38
C PRO A 125 14.43 2.12 24.08
N VAL A 126 15.45 1.51 23.45
CA VAL A 126 16.78 1.29 24.06
C VAL A 126 17.79 2.32 23.57
N ARG A 127 17.48 2.98 22.44
CA ARG A 127 18.36 3.88 21.72
C ARG A 127 19.01 4.97 22.61
N PRO A 128 18.26 5.82 23.33
CA PRO A 128 18.87 6.91 24.09
C PRO A 128 19.62 6.42 25.35
N ILE A 129 19.41 5.17 25.74
CA ILE A 129 19.94 4.63 27.00
C ILE A 129 21.28 3.91 26.80
N ILE A 130 21.50 3.29 25.63
CA ILE A 130 22.70 2.50 25.33
C ILE A 130 24.00 3.30 25.54
N PRO A 131 24.16 4.57 25.09
CA PRO A 131 25.38 5.33 25.32
C PRO A 131 25.69 5.52 26.81
N VAL A 132 24.67 5.82 27.63
CA VAL A 132 24.83 5.94 29.10
C VAL A 132 25.26 4.61 29.69
N VAL A 133 24.59 3.51 29.35
CA VAL A 133 24.91 2.17 29.84
C VAL A 133 26.30 1.72 29.43
N ALA A 134 26.71 2.01 28.19
CA ALA A 134 28.08 1.73 27.73
C ALA A 134 29.13 2.47 28.55
N GLY A 135 28.85 3.73 28.93
CA GLY A 135 29.67 4.51 29.85
C GLY A 135 29.71 3.92 31.25
N MET A 136 28.54 3.59 31.85
CA MET A 136 28.42 3.01 33.20
C MET A 136 29.15 1.68 33.31
N LEU A 137 29.09 0.84 32.27
CA LEU A 137 29.75 -0.47 32.28
C LEU A 137 31.23 -0.40 31.89
N GLY A 138 31.80 0.80 31.74
CA GLY A 138 33.23 1.00 31.53
C GLY A 138 33.74 0.61 30.18
N MET A 139 32.93 0.72 29.11
CA MET A 139 33.38 0.50 27.75
C MET A 139 34.56 1.45 27.42
N ARG A 140 35.59 0.94 26.74
CA ARG A 140 36.74 1.76 26.30
C ARG A 140 36.30 2.92 25.40
N PRO A 141 36.70 4.19 25.64
CA PRO A 141 36.27 5.34 24.87
C PRO A 141 36.50 5.17 23.34
N ALA A 142 37.68 4.70 22.96
CA ALA A 142 38.00 4.47 21.54
C ALA A 142 37.01 3.49 20.85
N ALA A 143 36.65 2.41 21.51
CA ALA A 143 35.69 1.45 20.98
C ALA A 143 34.26 2.03 20.93
N PHE A 144 33.89 2.85 21.93
CA PHE A 144 32.60 3.55 21.92
C PHE A 144 32.52 4.53 20.75
N TYR A 145 33.48 5.45 20.59
CA TYR A 145 33.44 6.45 19.54
C TYR A 145 33.53 5.84 18.15
N ALA A 146 34.31 4.76 17.96
CA ALA A 146 34.33 4.05 16.67
C ALA A 146 32.94 3.52 16.29
N MET A 147 32.24 2.86 17.23
CA MET A 147 30.88 2.35 16.98
C MET A 147 29.86 3.48 16.87
N ASN A 148 30.01 4.57 17.63
CA ASN A 148 29.15 5.74 17.58
C ASN A 148 29.22 6.43 16.22
N VAL A 149 30.45 6.70 15.71
CA VAL A 149 30.66 7.31 14.39
C VAL A 149 30.07 6.40 13.30
N LEU A 150 30.37 5.10 13.34
CA LEU A 150 29.87 4.15 12.35
C LEU A 150 28.33 4.09 12.35
N SER A 151 27.73 4.09 13.55
CA SER A 151 26.27 4.07 13.67
C SER A 151 25.63 5.38 13.20
N ALA A 152 26.26 6.54 13.47
CA ALA A 152 25.76 7.85 13.03
C ALA A 152 25.81 7.99 11.51
N LEU A 153 26.91 7.51 10.88
CA LEU A 153 27.05 7.46 9.42
C LEU A 153 26.02 6.55 8.74
N ALA A 154 25.57 5.50 9.40
CA ALA A 154 24.48 4.65 8.89
C ALA A 154 23.10 5.25 9.15
N TRP A 155 22.92 5.86 10.34
CA TRP A 155 21.63 6.37 10.81
C TRP A 155 21.18 7.64 10.08
N ALA A 156 22.06 8.59 9.86
CA ALA A 156 21.69 9.86 9.24
C ALA A 156 21.17 9.67 7.81
N PRO A 157 21.84 8.91 6.91
CA PRO A 157 21.29 8.61 5.59
C PRO A 157 19.99 7.80 5.67
N ALA A 158 19.89 6.84 6.61
CA ALA A 158 18.71 6.01 6.77
C ALA A 158 17.42 6.81 7.07
N HIS A 159 17.54 8.04 7.60
CA HIS A 159 16.42 8.95 7.86
C HIS A 159 16.31 10.08 6.82
N LEU A 160 17.44 10.59 6.32
CA LEU A 160 17.44 11.65 5.31
C LEU A 160 16.98 11.13 3.93
N LEU A 161 17.45 9.95 3.50
CA LEU A 161 17.11 9.41 2.17
C LEU A 161 15.62 9.12 2.00
N PRO A 162 14.91 8.50 2.95
CA PRO A 162 13.44 8.41 2.89
C PRO A 162 12.78 9.78 2.84
N GLY A 163 13.28 10.75 3.60
CA GLY A 163 12.79 12.14 3.56
C GLY A 163 13.01 12.80 2.20
N MET A 164 14.18 12.59 1.60
CA MET A 164 14.47 13.07 0.25
C MET A 164 13.59 12.38 -0.80
N ALA A 165 13.42 11.06 -0.71
CA ALA A 165 12.51 10.32 -1.58
C ALA A 165 11.07 10.80 -1.43
N PHE A 166 10.64 11.08 -0.19
CA PHE A 166 9.33 11.63 0.12
C PHE A 166 9.20 13.07 -0.38
N GLY A 167 10.19 13.95 -0.15
CA GLY A 167 10.20 15.33 -0.65
C GLY A 167 10.25 15.40 -2.18
N ALA A 168 11.08 14.56 -2.81
CA ALA A 168 11.11 14.41 -4.26
C ALA A 168 9.80 13.79 -4.81
N SER A 169 9.15 12.91 -4.05
CA SER A 169 7.87 12.32 -4.41
C SER A 169 6.69 13.25 -4.15
N LEU A 170 6.75 14.19 -3.22
CA LEU A 170 5.73 15.24 -3.05
C LEU A 170 5.58 16.08 -4.33
N ALA A 171 6.66 16.30 -5.04
CA ALA A 171 6.63 16.97 -6.34
C ALA A 171 6.07 16.07 -7.47
N LEU A 172 6.25 14.75 -7.38
CA LEU A 172 5.60 13.74 -8.25
C LEU A 172 4.24 13.31 -7.70
N ALA A 173 3.97 13.62 -6.43
CA ALA A 173 2.95 13.03 -5.58
C ALA A 173 1.58 13.63 -5.72
N GLY A 174 1.42 14.60 -6.60
CA GLY A 174 0.08 15.18 -6.77
C GLY A 174 -1.00 14.14 -7.06
N MET A 175 -0.71 13.05 -7.76
CA MET A 175 -1.73 12.04 -8.09
C MET A 175 -1.27 10.57 -8.12
N VAL A 176 -0.03 10.27 -8.51
CA VAL A 176 0.43 8.87 -8.56
C VAL A 176 0.99 8.41 -7.23
N ALA A 177 1.67 9.30 -6.50
CA ALA A 177 2.26 8.96 -5.21
C ALA A 177 1.24 9.00 -4.08
N ALA A 178 0.20 9.83 -4.13
CA ALA A 178 -0.90 9.76 -3.17
C ALA A 178 -1.54 8.37 -3.20
N ARG A 179 -1.72 7.77 -4.38
CA ARG A 179 -2.23 6.41 -4.54
C ARG A 179 -1.26 5.35 -4.04
N LEU A 180 0.02 5.43 -4.43
CA LEU A 180 1.06 4.51 -3.95
C LEU A 180 1.31 4.72 -2.45
N ALA A 181 1.29 5.96 -1.96
CA ALA A 181 1.38 6.26 -0.54
C ALA A 181 0.14 5.75 0.22
N MET A 182 -1.07 5.94 -0.30
CA MET A 182 -2.28 5.40 0.29
C MET A 182 -2.26 3.87 0.29
N LEU A 183 -1.84 3.24 -0.80
CA LEU A 183 -1.67 1.78 -0.89
C LEU A 183 -0.60 1.29 0.09
N LEU A 184 0.53 1.99 0.17
CA LEU A 184 1.61 1.69 1.11
C LEU A 184 1.15 1.89 2.56
N VAL A 185 0.46 3.00 2.86
CA VAL A 185 -0.11 3.27 4.19
C VAL A 185 -1.15 2.22 4.55
N LEU A 186 -2.05 1.86 3.64
CA LEU A 186 -3.02 0.78 3.86
C LEU A 186 -2.32 -0.57 4.08
N LEU A 187 -1.29 -0.88 3.30
CA LEU A 187 -0.51 -2.11 3.45
C LEU A 187 0.26 -2.12 4.79
N VAL A 188 0.93 -1.02 5.14
CA VAL A 188 1.67 -0.90 6.39
C VAL A 188 0.70 -0.88 7.58
N ALA A 189 -0.39 -0.13 7.51
CA ALA A 189 -1.41 -0.07 8.56
C ALA A 189 -2.11 -1.41 8.75
N SER A 190 -2.49 -2.10 7.67
CA SER A 190 -3.09 -3.44 7.74
C SER A 190 -2.10 -4.48 8.26
N THR A 191 -0.84 -4.43 7.84
CA THR A 191 0.24 -5.29 8.35
C THR A 191 0.48 -5.02 9.83
N TRP A 192 0.60 -3.74 10.22
CA TRP A 192 0.77 -3.35 11.62
C TRP A 192 -0.44 -3.76 12.47
N PHE A 193 -1.65 -3.53 11.98
CA PHE A 193 -2.89 -3.94 12.65
C PHE A 193 -2.96 -5.46 12.82
N LEU A 194 -2.63 -6.23 11.80
CA LEU A 194 -2.56 -7.69 11.86
C LEU A 194 -1.50 -8.18 12.85
N LEU A 195 -0.29 -7.60 12.81
CA LEU A 195 0.77 -7.93 13.78
C LEU A 195 0.38 -7.53 15.20
N TRP A 196 -0.28 -6.38 15.37
CA TRP A 196 -0.82 -5.93 16.64
C TRP A 196 -1.94 -6.86 17.13
N LEU A 197 -2.88 -7.21 16.26
CA LEU A 197 -3.98 -8.12 16.56
C LEU A 197 -3.48 -9.51 16.96
N VAL A 198 -2.51 -10.06 16.23
CA VAL A 198 -1.86 -11.35 16.55
C VAL A 198 -1.12 -11.27 17.91
N ARG A 199 -0.41 -10.17 18.18
CA ARG A 199 0.26 -9.96 19.46
C ARG A 199 -0.72 -9.70 20.59
N TRP A 200 -1.73 -8.88 20.37
CA TRP A 200 -2.77 -8.57 21.34
C TRP A 200 -3.56 -9.83 21.69
N SER A 201 -4.03 -10.58 20.70
CA SER A 201 -4.74 -11.84 20.94
C SER A 201 -3.89 -12.85 21.71
N SER A 202 -2.59 -12.94 21.41
CA SER A 202 -1.68 -13.83 22.13
C SER A 202 -1.43 -13.42 23.60
N ARG A 203 -1.57 -12.12 23.92
CA ARG A 203 -1.35 -11.55 25.27
C ARG A 203 -2.64 -11.40 26.06
N ALA A 204 -3.68 -10.83 25.47
CA ALA A 204 -4.93 -10.47 26.14
C ALA A 204 -5.76 -11.71 26.53
N LEU A 205 -5.65 -12.78 25.73
CA LEU A 205 -6.45 -13.98 25.97
C LEU A 205 -5.85 -14.92 27.02
N SER A 206 -4.62 -14.67 27.51
CA SER A 206 -4.01 -15.57 28.49
C SER A 206 -4.59 -15.45 29.93
N PRO A 207 -4.91 -14.27 30.49
CA PRO A 207 -5.48 -14.16 31.84
C PRO A 207 -7.01 -14.34 31.87
N GLN A 208 -7.72 -13.70 30.93
CA GLN A 208 -9.21 -13.73 30.88
C GLN A 208 -9.74 -15.08 30.43
N ALA A 209 -9.03 -15.77 29.51
CA ALA A 209 -9.35 -17.13 29.12
C ALA A 209 -9.30 -18.11 30.30
N HIS A 210 -8.52 -17.82 31.35
CA HIS A 210 -8.49 -18.64 32.55
C HIS A 210 -9.80 -18.56 33.34
N GLN A 211 -10.35 -17.36 33.51
CA GLN A 211 -11.60 -17.15 34.25
C GLN A 211 -12.82 -17.67 33.47
N VAL A 212 -12.85 -17.40 32.15
CA VAL A 212 -13.91 -17.91 31.27
C VAL A 212 -13.85 -19.44 31.17
N ALA A 213 -12.66 -20.00 31.01
CA ALA A 213 -12.46 -21.45 30.98
C ALA A 213 -12.92 -22.11 32.28
N GLN A 214 -12.63 -21.53 33.45
CA GLN A 214 -13.10 -22.06 34.72
C GLN A 214 -14.63 -21.96 34.84
N ARG A 215 -15.25 -20.87 34.40
CA ARG A 215 -16.73 -20.74 34.41
C ARG A 215 -17.39 -21.73 33.47
N VAL A 216 -16.85 -21.94 32.28
CA VAL A 216 -17.40 -22.93 31.31
C VAL A 216 -17.21 -24.35 31.82
N LEU A 217 -16.08 -24.64 32.48
CA LEU A 217 -15.80 -25.95 33.09
C LEU A 217 -16.72 -26.26 34.27
N THR A 218 -16.94 -25.28 35.15
CA THR A 218 -17.87 -25.44 36.28
C THR A 218 -19.32 -25.57 35.83
N TRP A 219 -19.71 -24.83 34.79
CA TRP A 219 -21.03 -24.96 34.16
C TRP A 219 -21.17 -26.30 33.43
N GLY A 220 -20.17 -26.73 32.69
CA GLY A 220 -20.15 -28.02 31.96
C GLY A 220 -20.16 -29.24 32.88
N ALA A 221 -19.51 -29.17 34.04
CA ALA A 221 -19.56 -30.22 35.06
C ALA A 221 -20.99 -30.46 35.58
N GLY A 222 -21.85 -29.45 35.54
CA GLY A 222 -23.28 -29.58 35.89
C GLY A 222 -24.17 -30.22 34.78
N HIS A 223 -23.62 -30.45 33.56
CA HIS A 223 -24.40 -30.96 32.44
C HIS A 223 -23.77 -32.24 31.82
N PRO A 224 -24.12 -33.45 32.28
CA PRO A 224 -23.46 -34.71 31.90
C PRO A 224 -23.46 -35.04 30.41
N ARG A 225 -24.47 -34.59 29.65
CA ARG A 225 -24.53 -34.79 28.19
C ARG A 225 -23.54 -33.95 27.41
N LEU A 226 -23.38 -32.69 27.82
CA LEU A 226 -22.38 -31.77 27.24
C LEU A 226 -20.95 -32.15 27.62
N ASN A 227 -20.76 -32.67 28.83
CA ASN A 227 -19.44 -33.15 29.28
C ASN A 227 -18.97 -34.38 28.49
N ARG A 228 -19.87 -35.24 27.99
CA ARG A 228 -19.50 -36.33 27.07
C ARG A 228 -19.05 -35.83 25.69
N LEU A 229 -19.66 -34.74 25.19
CA LEU A 229 -19.30 -34.16 23.90
C LEU A 229 -18.06 -33.28 23.99
N PHE A 230 -17.91 -32.49 25.04
CA PHE A 230 -16.86 -31.47 25.19
C PHE A 230 -15.82 -31.79 26.27
N GLY A 231 -16.04 -32.75 27.14
CA GLY A 231 -15.16 -33.08 28.27
C GLY A 231 -13.73 -33.48 27.88
N GLY A 232 -13.54 -34.07 26.70
CA GLY A 232 -12.19 -34.35 26.19
C GLY A 232 -11.44 -33.12 25.66
N VAL A 233 -12.11 -31.97 25.52
CA VAL A 233 -11.55 -30.69 25.11
C VAL A 233 -11.25 -29.80 26.33
N LEU A 234 -11.98 -30.05 27.44
CA LEU A 234 -12.05 -29.19 28.59
C LEU A 234 -11.34 -29.73 29.84
N ASP A 235 -10.42 -30.72 29.69
CA ASP A 235 -9.67 -31.30 30.79
C ASP A 235 -8.76 -30.23 31.47
N PRO A 236 -9.05 -29.83 32.75
CA PRO A 236 -8.49 -28.65 33.42
C PRO A 236 -6.96 -28.62 33.60
N PRO A 237 -6.24 -29.74 33.75
CA PRO A 237 -4.82 -29.66 34.07
C PRO A 237 -3.91 -29.41 32.86
N ARG A 238 -4.43 -29.33 31.63
CA ARG A 238 -3.61 -29.18 30.42
C ARG A 238 -3.46 -27.72 30.01
N PRO A 239 -2.24 -27.20 29.87
CA PRO A 239 -2.01 -25.83 29.36
C PRO A 239 -2.53 -25.64 27.92
N GLU A 240 -2.88 -26.72 27.24
CA GLU A 240 -3.43 -26.76 25.87
C GLU A 240 -4.95 -26.50 25.83
N ALA A 241 -5.68 -26.74 26.92
CA ALA A 241 -7.13 -26.52 26.98
C ALA A 241 -7.51 -25.04 26.72
N ARG A 242 -6.66 -24.11 27.18
CA ARG A 242 -6.86 -22.66 26.94
C ARG A 242 -6.72 -22.30 25.46
N ALA A 243 -5.75 -22.89 24.77
CA ALA A 243 -5.55 -22.66 23.34
C ALA A 243 -6.74 -23.22 22.55
N LEU A 244 -7.26 -24.39 22.94
CA LEU A 244 -8.42 -25.00 22.30
C LEU A 244 -9.71 -24.18 22.48
N LEU A 245 -9.93 -23.58 23.65
CA LEU A 245 -11.06 -22.66 23.89
C LEU A 245 -10.98 -21.41 23.03
N LEU A 246 -9.77 -20.81 22.92
CA LEU A 246 -9.57 -19.67 22.04
C LEU A 246 -9.85 -20.02 20.57
N ILE A 247 -9.30 -21.13 20.10
CA ILE A 247 -9.52 -21.60 18.73
C ILE A 247 -11.02 -21.92 18.52
N GLY A 248 -11.72 -22.43 19.54
CA GLY A 248 -13.18 -22.62 19.52
C GLY A 248 -13.96 -21.32 19.38
N ALA A 249 -13.58 -20.29 20.13
CA ALA A 249 -14.19 -18.96 19.99
C ALA A 249 -13.93 -18.33 18.60
N LEU A 250 -12.72 -18.50 18.09
CA LEU A 250 -12.36 -18.06 16.74
C LEU A 250 -13.13 -18.83 15.66
N LEU A 251 -13.36 -20.13 15.86
CA LEU A 251 -14.20 -20.96 14.98
C LEU A 251 -15.63 -20.42 14.94
N ILE A 252 -16.23 -20.16 16.10
CA ILE A 252 -17.59 -19.62 16.19
C ILE A 252 -17.66 -18.26 15.51
N GLY A 253 -16.74 -17.35 15.83
CA GLY A 253 -16.71 -16.00 15.24
C GLY A 253 -16.52 -16.00 13.73
N SER A 254 -15.61 -16.84 13.20
CA SER A 254 -15.38 -16.93 11.75
C SER A 254 -16.53 -17.61 11.01
N THR A 255 -17.19 -18.59 11.63
CA THR A 255 -18.39 -19.20 11.06
C THR A 255 -19.55 -18.21 11.03
N TRP A 256 -19.75 -17.45 12.11
CA TRP A 256 -20.76 -16.40 12.17
C TRP A 256 -20.49 -15.30 11.11
N LEU A 257 -19.23 -14.86 10.97
CA LEU A 257 -18.85 -13.91 9.95
C LEU A 257 -19.10 -14.46 8.54
N PHE A 258 -18.76 -15.72 8.28
CA PHE A 258 -19.03 -16.35 6.99
C PHE A 258 -20.53 -16.40 6.67
N LEU A 259 -21.36 -16.80 7.65
CA LEU A 259 -22.80 -16.89 7.45
C LEU A 259 -23.44 -15.51 7.25
N GLY A 260 -22.98 -14.46 7.95
CA GLY A 260 -23.44 -13.10 7.75
C GLY A 260 -23.08 -12.57 6.35
N VAL A 261 -21.82 -12.78 5.90
CA VAL A 261 -21.42 -12.41 4.54
C VAL A 261 -22.19 -13.20 3.47
N LEU A 262 -22.48 -14.47 3.74
CA LEU A 262 -23.28 -15.29 2.83
C LEU A 262 -24.73 -14.77 2.73
N GLU A 263 -25.31 -14.37 3.85
CA GLU A 263 -26.63 -13.74 3.92
C GLU A 263 -26.65 -12.44 3.09
N ASP A 264 -25.70 -11.52 3.33
CA ASP A 264 -25.58 -10.26 2.59
C ASP A 264 -25.45 -10.48 1.07
N VAL A 265 -24.69 -11.50 0.66
CA VAL A 265 -24.52 -11.85 -0.75
C VAL A 265 -25.80 -12.38 -1.39
N VAL A 266 -26.61 -13.12 -0.64
CA VAL A 266 -27.88 -13.68 -1.13
C VAL A 266 -28.99 -12.63 -1.14
N THR A 267 -29.05 -11.74 -0.13
CA THR A 267 -30.10 -10.73 0.02
C THR A 267 -29.81 -9.43 -0.75
N GLY A 268 -28.55 -9.16 -1.11
CA GLY A 268 -28.13 -7.92 -1.78
C GLY A 268 -27.97 -6.73 -0.83
N ASP A 269 -27.68 -6.97 0.44
CA ASP A 269 -27.61 -6.01 1.55
C ASP A 269 -26.35 -5.09 1.53
N PRO A 270 -26.13 -4.20 2.51
CA PRO A 270 -25.16 -3.11 2.49
C PRO A 270 -23.72 -3.48 2.09
N LEU A 271 -23.26 -4.70 2.43
CA LEU A 271 -21.93 -5.16 2.05
C LEU A 271 -21.75 -5.25 0.52
N VAL A 272 -22.83 -5.62 -0.21
CA VAL A 272 -22.81 -5.68 -1.68
C VAL A 272 -22.70 -4.27 -2.30
N ARG A 273 -23.25 -3.26 -1.65
CA ARG A 273 -23.04 -1.85 -2.07
C ARG A 273 -21.62 -1.39 -1.84
N ALA A 274 -21.02 -1.78 -0.72
CA ALA A 274 -19.63 -1.52 -0.42
C ALA A 274 -18.67 -2.21 -1.44
N ASP A 275 -19.06 -3.35 -2.01
CA ASP A 275 -18.33 -4.05 -3.06
C ASP A 275 -18.05 -3.15 -4.27
N GLN A 276 -19.07 -2.45 -4.76
CA GLN A 276 -18.95 -1.57 -5.93
C GLN A 276 -18.06 -0.36 -5.62
N SER A 277 -18.28 0.29 -4.48
CA SER A 277 -17.48 1.44 -4.08
C SER A 277 -16.00 1.08 -3.90
N LEU A 278 -15.73 -0.06 -3.25
CA LEU A 278 -14.35 -0.53 -3.07
C LEU A 278 -13.72 -0.96 -4.40
N TYR A 279 -14.49 -1.62 -5.29
CA TYR A 279 -14.00 -1.97 -6.61
C TYR A 279 -13.55 -0.73 -7.39
N GLN A 280 -14.39 0.31 -7.45
CA GLN A 280 -14.05 1.57 -8.10
C GLN A 280 -12.82 2.22 -7.49
N LEU A 281 -12.74 2.27 -6.15
CA LEU A 281 -11.58 2.77 -5.44
C LEU A 281 -10.30 1.98 -5.83
N MET A 282 -10.36 0.64 -5.84
CA MET A 282 -9.21 -0.21 -6.20
C MET A 282 -8.80 -0.01 -7.66
N GLN A 283 -9.76 0.08 -8.60
CA GLN A 283 -9.44 0.38 -10.00
C GLN A 283 -8.80 1.77 -10.15
N GLY A 284 -9.29 2.77 -9.40
CA GLY A 284 -8.69 4.10 -9.34
C GLY A 284 -7.26 4.11 -8.78
N LEU A 285 -6.89 3.19 -7.92
CA LEU A 285 -5.53 3.06 -7.35
C LEU A 285 -4.56 2.30 -8.24
N ARG A 286 -4.99 1.72 -9.37
CA ARG A 286 -4.14 0.91 -10.24
C ARG A 286 -3.03 1.73 -10.88
N THR A 287 -1.84 1.17 -10.87
CA THR A 287 -0.65 1.72 -11.51
C THR A 287 0.13 0.58 -12.17
N PRO A 288 0.90 0.83 -13.25
CA PRO A 288 1.66 -0.23 -13.92
C PRO A 288 2.62 -1.00 -13.00
N TRP A 289 3.19 -0.32 -12.00
CA TRP A 289 4.05 -0.96 -10.98
C TRP A 289 3.23 -1.73 -9.94
N GLY A 290 2.11 -1.15 -9.50
CA GLY A 290 1.18 -1.81 -8.60
C GLY A 290 0.60 -3.08 -9.22
N ASP A 291 0.22 -3.03 -10.50
CA ASP A 291 -0.29 -4.18 -11.25
C ASP A 291 0.75 -5.32 -11.27
N LYS A 292 2.00 -5.01 -11.62
CA LYS A 292 3.09 -5.99 -11.64
C LYS A 292 3.33 -6.63 -10.26
N LEU A 293 3.33 -5.82 -9.20
CA LEU A 293 3.49 -6.31 -7.83
C LEU A 293 2.30 -7.19 -7.41
N MET A 294 1.07 -6.75 -7.68
CA MET A 294 -0.13 -7.48 -7.26
C MET A 294 -0.34 -8.75 -8.07
N VAL A 295 0.07 -8.79 -9.35
CA VAL A 295 0.14 -10.03 -10.12
C VAL A 295 1.15 -10.98 -9.51
N PHE A 296 2.37 -10.52 -9.19
CA PHE A 296 3.37 -11.36 -8.49
C PHE A 296 2.81 -11.95 -7.19
N VAL A 297 2.12 -11.13 -6.39
CA VAL A 297 1.55 -11.58 -5.11
C VAL A 297 0.42 -12.58 -5.31
N THR A 298 -0.46 -12.35 -6.30
CA THR A 298 -1.59 -13.27 -6.56
C THR A 298 -1.13 -14.64 -7.04
N GLU A 299 -0.03 -14.71 -7.82
CA GLU A 299 0.58 -15.96 -8.30
C GLU A 299 0.95 -16.90 -7.14
N LEU A 300 1.40 -16.35 -6.00
CA LEU A 300 1.71 -17.13 -4.80
C LEU A 300 0.50 -17.82 -4.18
N GLY A 301 -0.71 -17.36 -4.51
CA GLY A 301 -2.00 -17.94 -4.11
C GLY A 301 -2.68 -18.74 -5.22
N ASP A 302 -2.02 -18.92 -6.35
CA ASP A 302 -2.59 -19.68 -7.46
C ASP A 302 -2.83 -21.15 -7.11
N GLY A 303 -3.88 -21.71 -7.71
CA GLY A 303 -4.28 -23.12 -7.47
C GLY A 303 -3.19 -24.12 -7.78
N VAL A 304 -2.37 -23.88 -8.81
CA VAL A 304 -1.26 -24.75 -9.20
C VAL A 304 -0.15 -24.70 -8.16
N VAL A 305 0.22 -23.52 -7.69
CA VAL A 305 1.22 -23.34 -6.60
C VAL A 305 0.77 -24.05 -5.33
N ILE A 306 -0.48 -23.81 -4.92
CA ILE A 306 -1.06 -24.47 -3.74
C ILE A 306 -1.09 -25.99 -3.91
N ALA A 307 -1.46 -26.50 -5.09
CA ALA A 307 -1.49 -27.93 -5.36
C ALA A 307 -0.09 -28.57 -5.30
N LEU A 308 0.92 -27.94 -5.91
CA LEU A 308 2.30 -28.42 -5.87
C LEU A 308 2.86 -28.43 -4.45
N VAL A 309 2.63 -27.36 -3.69
CA VAL A 309 3.00 -27.32 -2.25
C VAL A 309 2.24 -28.39 -1.47
N ALA A 310 0.95 -28.55 -1.74
CA ALA A 310 0.10 -29.52 -1.03
C ALA A 310 0.59 -30.94 -1.26
N VAL A 311 0.86 -31.31 -2.50
CA VAL A 311 1.36 -32.67 -2.86
C VAL A 311 2.76 -32.90 -2.29
N THR A 312 3.66 -31.95 -2.42
CA THR A 312 5.04 -32.05 -1.90
C THR A 312 5.05 -32.24 -0.38
N VAL A 313 4.29 -31.41 0.33
CA VAL A 313 4.18 -31.51 1.80
C VAL A 313 3.54 -32.82 2.21
N TRP A 314 2.46 -33.24 1.54
CA TRP A 314 1.79 -34.49 1.83
C TRP A 314 2.70 -35.71 1.59
N ALA A 315 3.36 -35.76 0.44
CA ALA A 315 4.30 -36.85 0.09
C ALA A 315 5.45 -36.91 1.11
N TRP A 316 6.00 -35.78 1.49
CA TRP A 316 7.07 -35.74 2.49
C TRP A 316 6.60 -36.18 3.88
N LEU A 317 5.42 -35.79 4.35
CA LEU A 317 4.83 -36.23 5.61
C LEU A 317 4.61 -37.77 5.61
N MET A 318 4.13 -38.31 4.48
CA MET A 318 3.96 -39.75 4.27
C MET A 318 5.31 -40.49 4.32
N TRP A 319 6.31 -40.02 3.59
CA TRP A 319 7.66 -40.58 3.60
C TRP A 319 8.27 -40.59 5.01
N ARG A 320 8.06 -39.51 5.78
CA ARG A 320 8.51 -39.40 7.18
C ARG A 320 7.61 -40.13 8.17
N LYS A 321 6.64 -40.93 7.69
CA LYS A 321 5.67 -41.71 8.49
C LYS A 321 4.87 -40.86 9.48
N ARG A 322 4.60 -39.55 9.14
CA ARG A 322 3.80 -38.61 9.95
C ARG A 322 2.32 -38.71 9.55
N TRP A 323 1.75 -39.89 9.57
CA TRP A 323 0.42 -40.24 9.07
C TRP A 323 -0.69 -39.31 9.57
N ARG A 324 -0.63 -38.92 10.86
CA ARG A 324 -1.62 -38.03 11.43
C ARG A 324 -1.57 -36.66 10.75
N ALA A 325 -0.41 -36.03 10.69
CA ALA A 325 -0.26 -34.73 10.02
C ALA A 325 -0.63 -34.80 8.54
N ALA A 326 -0.24 -35.90 7.84
CA ALA A 326 -0.59 -36.13 6.44
C ALA A 326 -2.12 -36.25 6.21
N LYS A 327 -2.83 -36.98 7.09
CA LYS A 327 -4.31 -37.09 7.00
C LYS A 327 -5.01 -35.74 7.22
N TYR A 328 -4.61 -34.99 8.23
CA TYR A 328 -5.20 -33.67 8.50
C TYR A 328 -4.84 -32.65 7.42
N TRP A 329 -3.64 -32.73 6.87
CA TRP A 329 -3.23 -31.92 5.73
C TRP A 329 -4.05 -32.23 4.47
N ALA A 330 -4.23 -33.49 4.13
CA ALA A 330 -5.08 -33.90 3.01
C ALA A 330 -6.55 -33.47 3.22
N ALA A 331 -7.08 -33.63 4.45
CA ALA A 331 -8.41 -33.15 4.80
C ALA A 331 -8.54 -31.62 4.69
N ALA A 332 -7.49 -30.88 5.07
CA ALA A 332 -7.48 -29.42 4.93
C ALA A 332 -7.69 -29.01 3.47
N ILE A 333 -6.82 -29.48 2.59
CA ILE A 333 -6.84 -29.12 1.17
C ILE A 333 -8.06 -29.68 0.46
N GLY A 334 -8.37 -30.95 0.64
CA GLY A 334 -9.47 -31.63 -0.05
C GLY A 334 -10.83 -31.02 0.28
N PHE A 335 -11.15 -30.85 1.56
CA PHE A 335 -12.43 -30.25 1.96
C PHE A 335 -12.50 -28.77 1.59
N GLY A 336 -11.42 -28.01 1.79
CA GLY A 336 -11.40 -26.59 1.43
C GLY A 336 -11.72 -26.38 -0.05
N GLN A 337 -11.13 -27.20 -0.92
CA GLN A 337 -11.37 -27.16 -2.36
C GLN A 337 -12.83 -27.55 -2.68
N VAL A 338 -13.32 -28.66 -2.13
CA VAL A 338 -14.69 -29.16 -2.38
C VAL A 338 -15.70 -28.14 -1.90
N ALA A 339 -15.56 -27.63 -0.66
CA ALA A 339 -16.51 -26.66 -0.10
C ALA A 339 -16.57 -25.37 -0.94
N SER A 340 -15.40 -24.82 -1.31
CA SER A 340 -15.34 -23.63 -2.16
C SER A 340 -16.01 -23.87 -3.52
N THR A 341 -15.77 -25.03 -4.14
CA THR A 341 -16.36 -25.36 -5.44
C THR A 341 -17.88 -25.55 -5.35
N MET A 342 -18.35 -26.26 -4.32
CA MET A 342 -19.79 -26.47 -4.13
C MET A 342 -20.56 -25.15 -3.93
N ILE A 343 -20.02 -24.26 -3.10
CA ILE A 343 -20.64 -22.94 -2.87
C ILE A 343 -20.69 -22.14 -4.18
N LYS A 344 -19.63 -22.17 -4.99
CA LYS A 344 -19.59 -21.51 -6.30
C LYS A 344 -20.67 -22.01 -7.24
N LEU A 345 -20.86 -23.34 -7.30
CA LEU A 345 -21.87 -23.96 -8.13
C LEU A 345 -23.30 -23.62 -7.71
N VAL A 346 -23.52 -23.47 -6.40
CA VAL A 346 -24.85 -23.13 -5.85
C VAL A 346 -25.18 -21.66 -6.06
N LEU A 347 -24.25 -20.75 -5.78
CA LEU A 347 -24.53 -19.32 -5.78
C LEU A 347 -24.36 -18.66 -7.16
N GLN A 348 -23.49 -19.17 -8.00
CA GLN A 348 -23.21 -18.70 -9.37
C GLN A 348 -23.04 -17.17 -9.50
N ARG A 349 -22.50 -16.54 -8.46
CA ARG A 349 -22.35 -15.09 -8.39
C ARG A 349 -21.40 -14.58 -9.47
N PRO A 350 -21.77 -13.54 -10.27
CA PRO A 350 -20.89 -12.97 -11.28
C PRO A 350 -19.72 -12.22 -10.65
N ARG A 351 -18.59 -12.20 -11.37
CA ARG A 351 -17.39 -11.43 -10.98
C ARG A 351 -17.50 -9.96 -11.40
N PRO A 352 -16.67 -9.06 -10.81
CA PRO A 352 -16.53 -7.68 -11.29
C PRO A 352 -16.15 -7.62 -12.77
N LEU A 353 -15.23 -8.49 -13.21
CA LEU A 353 -14.80 -8.65 -14.61
C LEU A 353 -15.18 -10.06 -15.06
N ALA A 354 -16.25 -10.16 -15.86
CA ALA A 354 -16.83 -11.44 -16.29
C ALA A 354 -15.86 -12.29 -17.13
N ASP A 355 -15.06 -11.65 -17.99
CA ASP A 355 -14.21 -12.33 -18.99
C ASP A 355 -12.81 -12.70 -18.51
N LEU A 356 -12.52 -12.62 -17.21
CA LEU A 356 -11.19 -12.95 -16.67
C LEU A 356 -10.92 -14.45 -16.63
N TYR A 357 -11.96 -15.27 -16.57
CA TYR A 357 -11.85 -16.72 -16.33
C TYR A 357 -12.93 -17.50 -17.04
N ASP A 358 -12.60 -18.73 -17.40
CA ASP A 358 -13.50 -19.67 -18.06
C ASP A 358 -14.01 -20.75 -17.11
N GLY A 359 -15.11 -21.41 -17.47
CA GLY A 359 -15.69 -22.56 -16.76
C GLY A 359 -16.13 -22.22 -15.32
N LEU A 360 -15.84 -23.10 -14.36
CA LEU A 360 -16.23 -22.93 -12.95
C LEU A 360 -15.53 -21.74 -12.29
N SER A 361 -14.46 -21.24 -12.88
CA SER A 361 -13.72 -20.09 -12.39
C SER A 361 -14.42 -18.76 -12.65
N THR A 362 -15.46 -18.72 -13.47
CA THR A 362 -16.29 -17.53 -13.72
C THR A 362 -17.05 -17.06 -12.49
N TYR A 363 -17.39 -17.99 -11.59
CA TYR A 363 -18.12 -17.64 -10.35
C TYR A 363 -17.24 -16.99 -9.31
N ALA A 364 -17.78 -15.93 -8.70
CA ALA A 364 -17.03 -15.06 -7.79
C ALA A 364 -16.95 -15.58 -6.36
N PHE A 365 -18.07 -15.99 -5.77
CA PHE A 365 -18.19 -16.31 -4.34
C PHE A 365 -18.09 -17.81 -4.03
N PRO A 366 -17.28 -18.20 -3.03
CA PRO A 366 -16.26 -17.41 -2.36
C PRO A 366 -14.98 -17.31 -3.20
N SER A 367 -14.10 -16.34 -2.87
CA SER A 367 -12.79 -16.23 -3.53
C SER A 367 -11.92 -17.45 -3.28
N GLY A 368 -11.60 -18.19 -4.37
CA GLY A 368 -10.78 -19.41 -4.28
C GLY A 368 -9.36 -19.14 -3.80
N HIS A 369 -8.70 -18.07 -4.29
CA HIS A 369 -7.37 -17.67 -3.83
C HIS A 369 -7.35 -17.35 -2.34
N ALA A 370 -8.34 -16.58 -1.86
CA ALA A 370 -8.45 -16.23 -0.44
C ALA A 370 -8.71 -17.45 0.44
N ALA A 371 -9.70 -18.28 0.06
CA ALA A 371 -10.07 -19.49 0.82
C ALA A 371 -8.94 -20.50 0.88
N MET A 372 -8.36 -20.86 -0.28
CA MET A 372 -7.33 -21.88 -0.34
C MET A 372 -6.00 -21.44 0.23
N SER A 373 -5.61 -20.16 0.07
CA SER A 373 -4.43 -19.60 0.76
C SER A 373 -4.61 -19.63 2.28
N MET A 374 -5.80 -19.28 2.78
CA MET A 374 -6.10 -19.39 4.22
C MET A 374 -6.02 -20.82 4.71
N VAL A 375 -6.58 -21.77 3.98
CA VAL A 375 -6.55 -23.19 4.35
C VAL A 375 -5.11 -23.73 4.30
N ALA A 376 -4.40 -23.52 3.19
CA ALA A 376 -3.07 -24.09 3.00
C ALA A 376 -2.05 -23.43 3.95
N TYR A 377 -1.84 -22.12 3.84
CA TYR A 377 -0.81 -21.42 4.62
C TYR A 377 -1.18 -21.29 6.09
N GLY A 378 -2.49 -21.14 6.40
CA GLY A 378 -2.98 -21.13 7.77
C GLY A 378 -2.76 -22.47 8.49
N PHE A 379 -3.07 -23.60 7.85
CA PHE A 379 -2.87 -24.90 8.48
C PHE A 379 -1.38 -25.31 8.51
N LEU A 380 -0.56 -24.93 7.51
CA LEU A 380 0.90 -25.05 7.60
C LEU A 380 1.45 -24.25 8.78
N ALA A 381 0.96 -23.05 9.02
CA ALA A 381 1.36 -22.26 10.19
C ALA A 381 1.03 -22.98 11.51
N VAL A 382 -0.13 -23.65 11.60
CA VAL A 382 -0.51 -24.46 12.77
C VAL A 382 0.48 -25.60 12.98
N LEU A 383 0.84 -26.35 11.91
CA LEU A 383 1.79 -27.46 11.98
C LEU A 383 3.21 -27.02 12.35
N ILE A 384 3.67 -25.90 11.79
CA ILE A 384 5.02 -25.33 12.04
C ILE A 384 5.09 -24.74 13.45
N ALA A 385 4.09 -23.95 13.86
CA ALA A 385 4.06 -23.31 15.18
C ALA A 385 4.11 -24.35 16.31
N GLY A 386 3.52 -25.53 16.10
CA GLY A 386 3.60 -26.65 17.05
C GLY A 386 5.02 -27.11 17.37
N GLN A 387 5.99 -26.86 16.49
CA GLN A 387 7.39 -27.27 16.67
C GLN A 387 8.25 -26.18 17.35
N LEU A 388 7.75 -24.94 17.41
CA LEU A 388 8.49 -23.80 17.93
C LEU A 388 8.21 -23.59 19.43
N ALA A 389 9.20 -23.06 20.15
CA ALA A 389 9.01 -22.54 21.50
C ALA A 389 7.92 -21.46 21.50
N ARG A 390 7.09 -21.43 22.55
CA ARG A 390 5.94 -20.52 22.68
C ARG A 390 6.23 -19.05 22.27
N PRO A 391 7.36 -18.42 22.69
CA PRO A 391 7.62 -17.01 22.36
C PRO A 391 7.89 -16.75 20.86
N ARG A 392 8.14 -17.78 20.04
CA ARG A 392 8.44 -17.65 18.61
C ARG A 392 7.27 -18.03 17.70
N ARG A 393 6.20 -18.63 18.23
CA ARG A 393 5.03 -19.11 17.44
C ARG A 393 4.33 -17.99 16.69
N TRP A 394 4.27 -16.79 17.29
CA TRP A 394 3.63 -15.63 16.68
C TRP A 394 4.28 -15.22 15.34
N ILE A 395 5.59 -15.46 15.16
CA ILE A 395 6.31 -15.12 13.92
C ILE A 395 5.72 -15.91 12.74
N VAL A 396 5.47 -17.21 12.94
CA VAL A 396 4.91 -18.07 11.90
C VAL A 396 3.49 -17.63 11.52
N TYR A 397 2.66 -17.35 12.53
CA TYR A 397 1.30 -16.84 12.27
C TYR A 397 1.32 -15.46 11.61
N ALA A 398 2.25 -14.60 11.97
CA ALA A 398 2.41 -13.27 11.36
C ALA A 398 2.83 -13.36 9.88
N VAL A 399 3.78 -14.24 9.56
CA VAL A 399 4.22 -14.48 8.18
C VAL A 399 3.08 -15.05 7.34
N ALA A 400 2.36 -16.06 7.87
CA ALA A 400 1.20 -16.63 7.19
C ALA A 400 0.09 -15.58 6.99
N ALA A 401 -0.23 -14.79 8.02
CA ALA A 401 -1.23 -13.73 7.93
C ALA A 401 -0.85 -12.66 6.89
N LEU A 402 0.42 -12.25 6.83
CA LEU A 402 0.91 -11.30 5.85
C LEU A 402 0.77 -11.83 4.42
N LEU A 403 1.18 -13.08 4.18
CA LEU A 403 1.07 -13.73 2.87
C LEU A 403 -0.39 -13.86 2.45
N ILE A 404 -1.25 -14.39 3.31
CA ILE A 404 -2.69 -14.59 3.05
C ILE A 404 -3.37 -13.25 2.78
N SER A 405 -3.11 -12.22 3.59
CA SER A 405 -3.69 -10.89 3.41
C SER A 405 -3.19 -10.20 2.14
N GLY A 406 -1.91 -10.38 1.79
CA GLY A 406 -1.35 -9.90 0.53
C GLY A 406 -2.05 -10.51 -0.68
N ILE A 407 -2.22 -11.85 -0.68
CA ILE A 407 -2.94 -12.56 -1.75
C ILE A 407 -4.41 -12.09 -1.80
N ALA A 408 -5.09 -11.97 -0.67
CA ALA A 408 -6.46 -11.48 -0.59
C ALA A 408 -6.60 -10.04 -1.14
N ALA A 409 -5.72 -9.14 -0.74
CA ALA A 409 -5.69 -7.76 -1.21
C ALA A 409 -5.40 -7.67 -2.72
N SER A 410 -4.53 -8.53 -3.26
CA SER A 410 -4.25 -8.56 -4.69
C SER A 410 -5.50 -8.88 -5.53
N ARG A 411 -6.43 -9.71 -4.99
CA ARG A 411 -7.68 -10.06 -5.69
C ARG A 411 -8.63 -8.86 -5.81
N LEU A 412 -8.65 -8.01 -4.79
CA LEU A 412 -9.43 -6.75 -4.78
C LEU A 412 -8.79 -5.73 -5.74
N TYR A 413 -7.50 -5.53 -5.61
CA TYR A 413 -6.75 -4.57 -6.42
C TYR A 413 -6.83 -4.88 -7.93
N LEU A 414 -6.67 -6.15 -8.30
CA LEU A 414 -6.76 -6.60 -9.69
C LEU A 414 -8.20 -6.67 -10.22
N GLY A 415 -9.20 -6.40 -9.39
CA GLY A 415 -10.60 -6.43 -9.78
C GLY A 415 -11.17 -7.82 -10.06
N ALA A 416 -10.50 -8.87 -9.59
CA ALA A 416 -10.89 -10.26 -9.85
C ALA A 416 -12.02 -10.77 -8.95
N HIS A 417 -12.23 -10.12 -7.81
CA HIS A 417 -13.24 -10.48 -6.82
C HIS A 417 -13.82 -9.26 -6.11
N TRP A 418 -15.04 -9.39 -5.62
CA TRP A 418 -15.67 -8.46 -4.70
C TRP A 418 -15.07 -8.56 -3.29
N LEU A 419 -15.21 -7.51 -2.47
CA LEU A 419 -14.78 -7.53 -1.06
C LEU A 419 -15.46 -8.68 -0.29
N SER A 420 -16.76 -8.83 -0.46
CA SER A 420 -17.54 -9.88 0.17
C SER A 420 -17.08 -11.29 -0.21
N ASP A 421 -16.65 -11.53 -1.48
CA ASP A 421 -16.08 -12.80 -1.91
C ASP A 421 -14.79 -13.14 -1.16
N VAL A 422 -13.96 -12.13 -0.94
CA VAL A 422 -12.67 -12.27 -0.25
C VAL A 422 -12.89 -12.52 1.24
N ILE A 423 -13.77 -11.75 1.90
CA ILE A 423 -14.10 -11.94 3.32
C ILE A 423 -14.74 -13.31 3.52
N GLY A 424 -15.69 -13.70 2.64
CA GLY A 424 -16.32 -15.01 2.67
C GLY A 424 -15.30 -16.15 2.51
N GLY A 425 -14.36 -16.02 1.57
CA GLY A 425 -13.29 -17.00 1.37
C GLY A 425 -12.36 -17.12 2.58
N LEU A 426 -11.90 -15.98 3.12
CA LEU A 426 -11.03 -15.96 4.30
C LEU A 426 -11.72 -16.53 5.55
N SER A 427 -12.96 -16.15 5.81
CA SER A 427 -13.72 -16.61 6.98
C SER A 427 -14.05 -18.09 6.90
N LEU A 428 -14.46 -18.61 5.74
CA LEU A 428 -14.67 -20.03 5.50
C LEU A 428 -13.36 -20.86 5.71
N GLY A 429 -12.29 -20.41 5.08
CA GLY A 429 -10.99 -21.06 5.21
C GLY A 429 -10.48 -21.04 6.66
N PHE A 430 -10.63 -19.91 7.35
CA PHE A 430 -10.19 -19.79 8.74
C PHE A 430 -11.03 -20.64 9.70
N ALA A 431 -12.36 -20.69 9.52
CA ALA A 431 -13.22 -21.61 10.28
C ALA A 431 -12.78 -23.05 10.12
N TRP A 432 -12.48 -23.48 8.88
CA TRP A 432 -11.98 -24.82 8.59
C TRP A 432 -10.63 -25.10 9.25
N VAL A 433 -9.67 -24.17 9.17
CA VAL A 433 -8.37 -24.27 9.85
C VAL A 433 -8.54 -24.39 11.36
N CYS A 434 -9.42 -23.59 11.97
CA CYS A 434 -9.70 -23.67 13.40
C CYS A 434 -10.27 -25.04 13.80
N LEU A 435 -11.24 -25.54 13.04
CA LEU A 435 -11.83 -26.88 13.27
C LEU A 435 -10.78 -27.98 13.21
N LEU A 436 -9.93 -27.96 12.18
CA LEU A 436 -8.86 -28.94 12.03
C LEU A 436 -7.78 -28.79 13.11
N ALA A 437 -7.46 -27.57 13.53
CA ALA A 437 -6.51 -27.33 14.62
C ALA A 437 -7.04 -27.92 15.95
N ILE A 438 -8.32 -27.72 16.27
CA ILE A 438 -8.97 -28.35 17.42
C ILE A 438 -8.88 -29.86 17.32
N ALA A 439 -9.28 -30.44 16.19
CA ALA A 439 -9.26 -31.88 15.98
C ALA A 439 -7.83 -32.45 16.03
N TYR A 440 -6.83 -31.71 15.51
CA TYR A 440 -5.42 -32.12 15.54
C TYR A 440 -4.83 -32.09 16.94
N TYR A 441 -5.12 -31.06 17.75
CA TYR A 441 -4.56 -30.90 19.09
C TYR A 441 -5.41 -31.51 20.22
N ARG A 442 -6.64 -31.96 19.93
CA ARG A 442 -7.52 -32.64 20.91
C ARG A 442 -6.86 -33.85 21.60
N ARG A 443 -5.98 -34.54 20.89
CA ARG A 443 -5.20 -35.67 21.43
C ARG A 443 -3.73 -35.32 21.39
N PRO A 444 -2.90 -35.79 22.37
CA PRO A 444 -1.47 -35.57 22.33
C PRO A 444 -0.87 -35.99 20.99
N VAL A 445 -0.01 -35.17 20.43
CA VAL A 445 0.65 -35.48 19.16
C VAL A 445 1.87 -36.29 19.45
N SER A 446 1.73 -37.62 19.38
CA SER A 446 2.80 -38.60 19.65
C SER A 446 3.98 -38.49 18.68
N SER A 447 3.71 -37.99 17.47
CA SER A 447 4.73 -37.91 16.41
C SER A 447 4.58 -36.61 15.64
N PRO A 448 5.05 -35.45 16.18
CA PRO A 448 5.01 -34.19 15.46
C PRO A 448 5.92 -34.23 14.22
N PRO A 449 5.69 -33.37 13.21
CA PRO A 449 6.61 -33.21 12.08
C PRO A 449 8.04 -32.93 12.57
N PRO A 450 9.09 -33.41 11.90
CA PRO A 450 10.48 -33.20 12.32
C PRO A 450 10.90 -31.74 12.16
N ARG A 451 11.99 -31.32 12.83
CA ARG A 451 12.51 -29.94 12.79
C ARG A 451 12.88 -29.42 11.40
N SER A 452 13.10 -30.32 10.43
CA SER A 452 13.33 -29.97 9.02
C SER A 452 12.06 -29.56 8.25
N PHE A 453 10.87 -29.75 8.83
CA PHE A 453 9.59 -29.47 8.15
C PHE A 453 9.44 -28.03 7.65
N PRO A 454 9.76 -26.98 8.42
CA PRO A 454 9.68 -25.60 7.92
C PRO A 454 10.57 -25.37 6.68
N GLY A 455 11.76 -25.97 6.66
CA GLY A 455 12.67 -25.89 5.51
C GLY A 455 12.08 -26.54 4.26
N VAL A 456 11.45 -27.71 4.40
CA VAL A 456 10.78 -28.37 3.28
C VAL A 456 9.63 -27.54 2.74
N VAL A 457 8.81 -26.96 3.62
CA VAL A 457 7.71 -26.09 3.21
C VAL A 457 8.23 -24.85 2.46
N LEU A 458 9.30 -24.22 2.95
CA LEU A 458 9.92 -23.08 2.28
C LEU A 458 10.49 -23.43 0.91
N ILE A 459 11.18 -24.58 0.80
CA ILE A 459 11.73 -25.04 -0.48
C ILE A 459 10.60 -25.38 -1.46
N ALA A 460 9.57 -26.11 -1.02
CA ALA A 460 8.43 -26.43 -1.85
C ALA A 460 7.73 -25.17 -2.37
N PHE A 461 7.51 -24.18 -1.49
CA PHE A 461 6.91 -22.90 -1.86
C PHE A 461 7.79 -22.08 -2.81
N ALA A 462 9.10 -22.02 -2.55
CA ALA A 462 10.02 -21.27 -3.40
C ALA A 462 10.15 -21.88 -4.80
N LEU A 463 10.20 -23.22 -4.89
CA LEU A 463 10.28 -23.91 -6.17
C LEU A 463 8.97 -23.83 -6.95
N ALA A 464 7.83 -24.11 -6.30
CA ALA A 464 6.52 -24.04 -6.95
C ALA A 464 6.17 -22.61 -7.37
N GLY A 465 6.31 -21.63 -6.46
CA GLY A 465 6.05 -20.22 -6.75
C GLY A 465 7.04 -19.63 -7.75
N GLY A 466 8.34 -19.92 -7.60
CA GLY A 466 9.37 -19.47 -8.55
C GLY A 466 9.13 -20.02 -9.96
N TRP A 467 8.84 -21.30 -10.09
CA TRP A 467 8.50 -21.91 -11.38
C TRP A 467 7.23 -21.27 -11.99
N HIS A 468 6.17 -21.15 -11.21
CA HIS A 468 4.89 -20.61 -11.69
C HIS A 468 5.04 -19.15 -12.13
N VAL A 469 5.66 -18.32 -11.31
CA VAL A 469 5.94 -16.92 -11.66
C VAL A 469 6.79 -16.81 -12.94
N THR A 470 7.85 -17.59 -13.07
CA THR A 470 8.72 -17.48 -14.27
C THR A 470 8.01 -17.91 -15.55
N THR A 471 7.02 -18.80 -15.48
CA THR A 471 6.31 -19.32 -16.66
C THR A 471 5.03 -18.58 -17.01
N HIS A 472 4.29 -18.04 -16.02
CA HIS A 472 2.95 -17.48 -16.24
C HIS A 472 2.85 -15.96 -16.04
N TYR A 473 3.82 -15.35 -15.33
CA TYR A 473 3.76 -13.95 -14.94
C TYR A 473 3.48 -12.97 -16.10
N SER A 474 4.14 -13.14 -17.24
CA SER A 474 3.94 -12.26 -18.39
C SER A 474 2.54 -12.35 -18.97
N THR A 475 2.00 -13.58 -19.03
CA THR A 475 0.63 -13.86 -19.51
C THR A 475 -0.40 -13.30 -18.53
N ASP A 476 -0.15 -13.45 -17.21
CA ASP A 476 -1.08 -12.99 -16.20
C ASP A 476 -1.04 -11.46 -16.01
N VAL A 477 0.11 -10.81 -16.22
CA VAL A 477 0.16 -9.33 -16.34
C VAL A 477 -0.74 -8.83 -17.47
N GLN A 478 -0.78 -9.54 -18.61
CA GLN A 478 -1.68 -9.20 -19.73
C GLN A 478 -3.15 -9.54 -19.41
N ARG A 479 -3.41 -10.69 -18.77
CA ARG A 479 -4.76 -11.12 -18.35
C ARG A 479 -5.41 -10.12 -17.40
N TYR A 480 -4.67 -9.63 -16.43
CA TYR A 480 -5.16 -8.66 -15.44
C TYR A 480 -5.01 -7.20 -15.89
N ALA A 481 -4.47 -6.94 -17.09
CA ALA A 481 -4.40 -5.57 -17.61
C ALA A 481 -5.81 -4.94 -17.64
N PRO A 482 -5.94 -3.64 -17.33
CA PRO A 482 -7.22 -2.95 -17.41
C PRO A 482 -7.79 -3.11 -18.82
N ARG A 483 -8.88 -3.85 -18.96
CA ARG A 483 -9.54 -4.04 -20.24
C ARG A 483 -10.37 -2.81 -20.56
N GLN A 484 -10.18 -2.26 -21.74
CA GLN A 484 -11.08 -1.27 -22.30
C GLN A 484 -12.21 -2.03 -23.00
N VAL A 485 -13.44 -1.75 -22.60
CA VAL A 485 -14.59 -2.14 -23.42
C VAL A 485 -14.54 -1.24 -24.65
N ILE A 486 -14.10 -1.78 -25.79
CA ILE A 486 -14.07 -1.05 -27.06
C ILE A 486 -15.50 -1.01 -27.55
N GLN A 487 -16.07 0.20 -27.61
CA GLN A 487 -17.36 0.45 -28.23
C GLN A 487 -17.11 0.84 -29.69
N HIS A 488 -17.93 0.31 -30.60
CA HIS A 488 -17.88 0.65 -32.00
C HIS A 488 -18.96 1.67 -32.30
N LEU A 489 -18.61 2.72 -33.04
CA LEU A 489 -19.55 3.73 -33.53
C LEU A 489 -19.37 3.89 -35.05
N ASP A 490 -20.49 4.09 -35.72
CA ASP A 490 -20.47 4.50 -37.12
C ASP A 490 -19.87 5.92 -37.25
N ALA A 491 -18.97 6.11 -38.21
CA ALA A 491 -18.23 7.36 -38.39
C ALA A 491 -19.15 8.54 -38.74
N ALA A 492 -20.20 8.30 -39.55
CA ALA A 492 -21.14 9.34 -39.94
C ALA A 492 -22.07 9.70 -38.75
N MET A 493 -22.53 8.67 -38.02
CA MET A 493 -23.37 8.88 -36.86
C MET A 493 -22.57 9.58 -35.73
N TRP A 494 -21.30 9.19 -35.48
CA TRP A 494 -20.46 9.92 -34.53
C TRP A 494 -20.34 11.39 -34.92
N TRP A 495 -20.04 11.70 -36.17
CA TRP A 495 -19.88 13.06 -36.65
C TRP A 495 -21.13 13.92 -36.50
N GLN A 496 -22.34 13.33 -36.68
CA GLN A 496 -23.60 14.06 -36.61
C GLN A 496 -24.22 14.10 -35.22
N THR A 497 -24.31 12.95 -34.51
CA THR A 497 -25.13 12.79 -33.30
C THR A 497 -24.46 12.09 -32.16
N ASP A 498 -23.73 10.97 -32.41
CA ASP A 498 -23.29 10.05 -31.37
C ASP A 498 -22.08 10.52 -30.60
N TRP A 499 -21.42 11.61 -31.03
CA TRP A 499 -20.41 12.31 -30.22
C TRP A 499 -20.96 12.73 -28.85
N ARG A 500 -22.27 12.90 -28.72
CA ARG A 500 -22.96 13.24 -27.47
C ARG A 500 -22.95 12.11 -26.44
N ARG A 501 -22.73 10.86 -26.86
CA ARG A 501 -22.64 9.69 -25.98
C ARG A 501 -21.34 9.66 -25.19
N LEU A 502 -20.32 10.37 -25.64
CA LEU A 502 -19.02 10.42 -24.98
C LEU A 502 -19.08 11.29 -23.71
N PRO A 503 -18.20 11.06 -22.73
CA PRO A 503 -18.20 11.80 -21.47
C PRO A 503 -18.15 13.32 -21.66
N VAL A 504 -18.87 14.03 -20.79
CA VAL A 504 -19.00 15.51 -20.85
C VAL A 504 -17.88 16.17 -20.06
N TYR A 505 -17.57 15.62 -18.90
CA TYR A 505 -16.60 16.15 -17.96
C TYR A 505 -15.54 15.10 -17.63
N ARG A 506 -14.37 15.60 -17.31
CA ARG A 506 -13.31 14.79 -16.75
C ARG A 506 -13.69 14.37 -15.33
N GLN A 507 -13.75 13.10 -15.11
CA GLN A 507 -13.96 12.54 -13.78
C GLN A 507 -12.59 12.30 -13.16
N ASP A 508 -12.35 12.88 -11.98
CA ASP A 508 -11.14 12.67 -11.22
C ASP A 508 -11.19 11.36 -10.43
N LEU A 509 -10.26 11.19 -9.50
CA LEU A 509 -10.14 9.98 -8.69
C LEU A 509 -11.13 9.90 -7.54
N GLU A 510 -11.66 11.04 -7.12
CA GLU A 510 -12.67 11.15 -6.07
C GLU A 510 -14.08 11.00 -6.67
N GLY A 511 -14.16 10.89 -8.01
CA GLY A 511 -15.42 10.80 -8.74
C GLY A 511 -16.05 12.17 -9.02
N GLU A 512 -15.35 13.26 -8.69
CA GLU A 512 -15.81 14.62 -8.94
C GLU A 512 -15.65 14.98 -10.43
N PHE A 513 -16.66 15.69 -10.95
CA PHE A 513 -16.64 16.24 -12.31
C PHE A 513 -16.01 17.63 -12.29
N GLU A 514 -14.85 17.78 -12.95
CA GLU A 514 -14.11 19.05 -12.91
C GLU A 514 -14.09 19.77 -14.26
N GLN A 515 -13.25 19.31 -15.18
CA GLN A 515 -12.99 19.96 -16.46
C GLN A 515 -13.91 19.46 -17.55
N PRO A 516 -14.41 20.34 -18.48
CA PRO A 516 -15.13 19.87 -19.64
C PRO A 516 -14.21 19.12 -20.61
N LEU A 517 -14.70 18.02 -21.16
CA LEU A 517 -14.10 17.30 -22.27
C LEU A 517 -14.64 17.93 -23.56
N ASN A 518 -14.05 19.05 -23.93
CA ASN A 518 -14.51 19.94 -24.99
C ASN A 518 -13.86 19.68 -26.35
N VAL A 519 -13.04 18.62 -26.47
CA VAL A 519 -12.38 18.19 -27.72
C VAL A 519 -12.59 16.71 -27.93
N GLN A 520 -12.93 16.31 -29.17
CA GLN A 520 -12.94 14.93 -29.61
C GLN A 520 -12.08 14.81 -30.87
N TRP A 521 -11.18 13.83 -30.90
CA TRP A 521 -10.35 13.52 -32.05
C TRP A 521 -10.58 12.08 -32.51
N ALA A 522 -10.95 11.88 -33.79
CA ALA A 522 -11.01 10.56 -34.40
C ALA A 522 -9.82 10.35 -35.35
N GLY A 523 -8.92 9.45 -34.95
CA GLY A 523 -7.70 9.17 -35.69
C GLY A 523 -6.52 8.80 -34.81
N ARG A 524 -5.36 8.51 -35.44
CA ARG A 524 -4.14 8.17 -34.72
C ARG A 524 -3.54 9.40 -34.05
N LEU A 525 -3.13 9.27 -32.78
CA LEU A 525 -2.52 10.39 -32.05
C LEU A 525 -1.23 10.93 -32.68
N GLY A 526 -0.46 10.06 -33.36
CA GLY A 526 0.75 10.46 -34.07
C GLY A 526 0.51 11.43 -35.19
N ASP A 527 -0.65 11.34 -35.86
CA ASP A 527 -1.04 12.24 -36.93
C ASP A 527 -1.43 13.58 -36.37
N LEU A 528 -2.27 13.61 -35.35
CA LEU A 528 -2.62 14.85 -34.65
C LEU A 528 -1.38 15.55 -34.09
N GLN A 529 -0.47 14.82 -33.45
CA GLN A 529 0.75 15.39 -32.92
C GLN A 529 1.64 16.02 -33.99
N ARG A 530 1.71 15.39 -35.19
CA ARG A 530 2.45 15.90 -36.33
C ARG A 530 1.83 17.21 -36.84
N ILE A 531 0.51 17.23 -37.01
CA ILE A 531 -0.25 18.41 -37.44
C ILE A 531 -0.04 19.57 -36.47
N LEU A 532 -0.20 19.33 -35.17
CA LEU A 532 -0.05 20.35 -34.14
C LEU A 532 1.39 20.89 -34.05
N LYS A 533 2.42 20.02 -34.20
CA LYS A 533 3.81 20.46 -34.19
C LYS A 533 4.16 21.42 -35.33
N VAL A 534 3.63 21.18 -36.54
CA VAL A 534 3.81 22.10 -37.67
C VAL A 534 3.23 23.49 -37.38
N GLN A 535 2.26 23.59 -36.49
CA GLN A 535 1.59 24.84 -36.10
C GLN A 535 2.21 25.52 -34.89
N GLY A 536 3.35 25.04 -34.41
CA GLY A 536 4.05 25.64 -33.27
C GLY A 536 3.68 25.03 -31.90
N TRP A 537 2.83 23.99 -31.88
CA TRP A 537 2.60 23.23 -30.66
C TRP A 537 3.84 22.40 -30.30
N ARG A 538 4.12 22.30 -29.03
CA ARG A 538 5.27 21.54 -28.52
C ARG A 538 4.86 20.53 -27.43
N ASN A 539 5.70 19.56 -27.19
CA ASN A 539 5.51 18.70 -26.02
C ASN A 539 5.83 19.51 -24.75
N PRO A 540 5.08 19.34 -23.66
CA PRO A 540 5.44 19.94 -22.38
C PRO A 540 6.77 19.38 -21.87
N VAL A 541 7.39 20.10 -20.94
CA VAL A 541 8.54 19.61 -20.20
C VAL A 541 8.16 18.32 -19.51
N SER A 542 9.00 17.28 -19.67
CA SER A 542 8.77 15.98 -19.00
C SER A 542 8.78 16.16 -17.50
N LEU A 543 7.81 15.57 -16.82
CA LEU A 543 7.78 15.56 -15.37
C LEU A 543 8.74 14.49 -14.86
N ASP A 544 9.86 14.93 -14.31
CA ASP A 544 10.84 14.11 -13.59
C ASP A 544 11.24 14.83 -12.28
N VAL A 545 12.08 14.19 -11.48
CA VAL A 545 12.51 14.74 -10.18
C VAL A 545 13.21 16.09 -10.33
N ARG A 546 13.96 16.33 -11.41
CA ARG A 546 14.70 17.58 -11.64
C ARG A 546 13.78 18.70 -12.09
N THR A 547 12.84 18.38 -12.99
CA THR A 547 11.91 19.37 -13.53
C THR A 547 10.80 19.72 -12.55
N ALA A 548 10.38 18.78 -11.71
CA ALA A 548 9.45 19.03 -10.61
C ALA A 548 10.02 20.04 -9.58
N LEU A 549 11.34 20.07 -9.38
CA LEU A 549 11.98 21.06 -8.51
C LEU A 549 11.80 22.51 -9.02
N ARG A 550 11.48 22.71 -10.31
CA ARG A 550 11.20 24.03 -10.87
C ARG A 550 9.91 24.65 -10.33
N TRP A 551 8.98 23.83 -9.83
CA TRP A 551 7.80 24.35 -9.13
C TRP A 551 8.14 25.16 -7.87
N LEU A 552 9.35 24.99 -7.33
CA LEU A 552 9.83 25.70 -6.13
C LEU A 552 10.57 27.00 -6.45
N ALA A 553 10.83 27.28 -7.73
CA ALA A 553 11.55 28.47 -8.14
C ALA A 553 10.56 29.61 -8.48
N PRO A 554 10.51 30.70 -7.70
CA PRO A 554 9.51 31.77 -7.88
C PRO A 554 9.60 32.50 -9.22
N ALA A 555 10.76 32.45 -9.88
CA ALA A 555 11.05 33.14 -11.15
C ALA A 555 10.96 32.24 -12.38
N THR A 556 10.48 30.99 -12.25
CA THR A 556 10.39 30.06 -13.37
C THR A 556 9.26 30.47 -14.32
N THR A 557 9.57 30.51 -15.60
CA THR A 557 8.56 30.78 -16.64
C THR A 557 7.62 29.59 -16.80
N LEU A 558 6.37 29.85 -17.23
CA LEU A 558 5.38 28.79 -17.44
C LEU A 558 5.90 27.71 -18.42
N GLU A 559 6.69 28.09 -19.40
CA GLU A 559 7.31 27.21 -20.40
C GLU A 559 8.28 26.19 -19.84
N GLU A 560 8.89 26.49 -18.69
CA GLU A 560 9.85 25.62 -18.02
C GLU A 560 9.21 24.75 -16.95
N LEU A 561 7.95 25.05 -16.59
CA LEU A 561 7.22 24.29 -15.58
C LEU A 561 6.66 23.00 -16.19
N PRO A 562 6.89 21.83 -15.56
CA PRO A 562 6.24 20.59 -15.99
C PRO A 562 4.73 20.65 -15.68
N LEU A 563 3.93 20.17 -16.63
CA LEU A 563 2.50 20.04 -16.43
C LEU A 563 2.16 18.97 -15.42
N LEU A 564 1.21 19.26 -14.54
CA LEU A 564 0.61 18.25 -13.66
C LEU A 564 -0.13 17.22 -14.51
N PRO A 565 0.15 15.91 -14.36
CA PRO A 565 -0.62 14.87 -15.00
C PRO A 565 -2.04 14.86 -14.44
N LEU A 566 -3.03 14.73 -15.33
CA LEU A 566 -4.43 14.61 -14.97
C LEU A 566 -4.96 13.22 -15.27
N VAL A 567 -6.03 12.84 -14.59
CA VAL A 567 -6.67 11.54 -14.73
C VAL A 567 -8.13 11.73 -15.13
N HIS A 568 -8.60 10.92 -16.07
CA HIS A 568 -10.00 10.77 -16.41
C HIS A 568 -10.39 9.29 -16.31
N ASP A 569 -11.43 8.99 -15.56
CA ASP A 569 -11.92 7.62 -15.34
C ASP A 569 -10.77 6.63 -15.00
N GLY A 570 -9.92 7.04 -14.04
CA GLY A 570 -8.78 6.23 -13.60
C GLY A 570 -7.58 6.13 -14.57
N ARG A 571 -7.61 6.78 -15.72
CA ARG A 571 -6.57 6.72 -16.77
C ARG A 571 -5.84 8.05 -16.91
N HIS A 572 -4.53 7.99 -17.14
CA HIS A 572 -3.74 9.18 -17.47
C HIS A 572 -3.99 9.64 -18.91
N GLU A 573 -3.82 10.94 -19.14
CA GLU A 573 -3.78 11.47 -20.49
C GLU A 573 -2.68 10.81 -21.33
N VAL A 574 -3.01 10.46 -22.56
CA VAL A 574 -2.09 9.81 -23.50
C VAL A 574 -1.35 10.84 -24.34
N LEU A 575 -1.98 11.98 -24.62
CA LEU A 575 -1.36 13.09 -25.33
C LEU A 575 -1.47 14.37 -24.50
N ARG A 576 -0.35 15.09 -24.40
CA ARG A 576 -0.24 16.46 -23.88
C ARG A 576 0.49 17.31 -24.87
N MET A 577 -0.08 18.43 -25.26
CA MET A 577 0.56 19.42 -26.13
C MET A 577 0.33 20.80 -25.57
N ILE A 578 1.33 21.68 -25.68
CA ILE A 578 1.25 23.08 -25.25
C ILE A 578 1.48 23.99 -26.45
N PHE A 579 0.75 25.10 -26.48
CA PHE A 579 0.94 26.17 -27.43
C PHE A 579 1.23 27.47 -26.67
N PRO A 580 2.45 28.00 -26.78
CA PRO A 580 2.84 29.21 -26.05
C PRO A 580 2.11 30.43 -26.66
N LEU A 581 1.63 31.29 -25.78
CA LEU A 581 1.02 32.57 -26.18
C LEU A 581 1.94 33.71 -25.79
N PRO A 582 1.95 34.81 -26.57
CA PRO A 582 2.66 36.01 -26.18
C PRO A 582 2.19 36.49 -24.80
N ALA A 583 3.11 36.95 -23.96
CA ALA A 583 2.77 37.51 -22.67
C ALA A 583 1.87 38.74 -22.87
N GLY A 584 0.63 38.63 -22.42
CA GLY A 584 -0.36 39.69 -22.49
C GLY A 584 -0.38 40.56 -21.21
N ARG A 585 -1.32 41.51 -21.15
CA ARG A 585 -1.55 42.38 -19.95
C ARG A 585 -1.89 41.58 -18.69
N GLU A 586 -2.33 40.31 -18.83
CA GLU A 586 -2.73 39.40 -17.74
C GLU A 586 -1.63 38.41 -17.36
N GLY A 587 -0.39 38.58 -17.85
CA GLY A 587 0.74 37.72 -17.56
C GLY A 587 0.95 36.59 -18.60
N GLN A 588 1.78 35.62 -18.26
CA GLN A 588 2.06 34.45 -19.11
C GLN A 588 0.89 33.48 -19.09
N ARG A 589 0.47 33.04 -20.29
CA ARG A 589 -0.54 31.99 -20.48
C ARG A 589 -0.06 31.02 -21.56
N GLU A 590 -0.42 29.75 -21.41
CA GLU A 590 -0.24 28.72 -22.42
C GLU A 590 -1.55 27.99 -22.68
N LEU A 591 -1.81 27.66 -23.93
CA LEU A 591 -2.90 26.75 -24.29
C LEU A 591 -2.43 25.32 -24.15
N VAL A 592 -3.19 24.50 -23.43
CA VAL A 592 -2.88 23.09 -23.18
C VAL A 592 -3.99 22.23 -23.75
N LEU A 593 -3.62 21.27 -24.59
CA LEU A 593 -4.49 20.21 -25.08
C LEU A 593 -4.11 18.90 -24.38
N ARG A 594 -5.08 18.25 -23.79
CA ARG A 594 -4.95 16.93 -23.16
C ARG A 594 -5.94 15.95 -23.76
N LEU A 595 -5.52 14.74 -24.09
CA LEU A 595 -6.39 13.72 -24.65
C LEU A 595 -6.29 12.42 -23.87
N TRP A 596 -7.45 11.80 -23.66
CA TRP A 596 -7.63 10.48 -23.03
C TRP A 596 -8.29 9.53 -24.03
N ASN A 597 -8.04 8.24 -23.88
CA ASN A 597 -8.72 7.23 -24.67
C ASN A 597 -10.18 7.10 -24.19
N SER A 598 -11.13 7.29 -25.11
CA SER A 598 -12.56 7.15 -24.82
C SER A 598 -13.02 5.70 -24.70
N GLY A 599 -12.23 4.73 -25.19
CA GLY A 599 -12.66 3.33 -25.34
C GLY A 599 -13.56 3.10 -26.57
N VAL A 600 -13.70 4.11 -27.44
CA VAL A 600 -14.54 4.02 -28.64
C VAL A 600 -13.67 4.01 -29.91
N VAL A 601 -14.07 3.23 -30.90
CA VAL A 601 -13.42 3.09 -32.19
C VAL A 601 -14.48 3.25 -33.29
N LEU A 602 -14.11 3.84 -34.42
CA LEU A 602 -15.00 3.97 -35.56
C LEU A 602 -15.01 2.68 -36.41
N ASP A 603 -16.21 2.25 -36.84
CA ASP A 603 -16.38 1.02 -37.61
C ASP A 603 -15.70 1.05 -39.00
N SER A 604 -15.61 2.25 -39.62
CA SER A 604 -15.18 2.39 -41.01
C SER A 604 -13.69 2.13 -41.24
N ASP A 605 -12.84 2.49 -40.26
CA ASP A 605 -11.40 2.55 -40.46
C ASP A 605 -10.63 2.18 -39.16
N GLU A 606 -11.33 1.64 -38.18
CA GLU A 606 -10.79 1.27 -36.87
C GLU A 606 -10.06 2.43 -36.16
N ASN A 607 -10.38 3.67 -36.51
CA ASN A 607 -9.78 4.84 -35.90
C ASN A 607 -10.30 5.04 -34.44
N PRO A 608 -9.42 5.13 -33.46
CA PRO A 608 -9.83 5.40 -32.11
C PRO A 608 -10.33 6.84 -31.94
N ILE A 609 -11.36 7.01 -31.11
CA ILE A 609 -11.83 8.32 -30.71
C ILE A 609 -11.17 8.68 -29.38
N TRP A 610 -10.62 9.88 -29.32
CA TRP A 610 -10.01 10.46 -28.14
C TRP A 610 -10.88 11.59 -27.64
N VAL A 611 -11.09 11.64 -26.32
CA VAL A 611 -11.76 12.75 -25.65
C VAL A 611 -10.74 13.61 -24.94
N GLY A 612 -10.96 14.92 -24.90
CA GLY A 612 -9.97 15.79 -24.31
C GLY A 612 -10.48 17.13 -23.87
N SER A 613 -9.59 17.84 -23.21
CA SER A 613 -9.78 19.21 -22.74
C SER A 613 -8.74 20.14 -23.38
N ALA A 614 -9.22 21.23 -23.96
CA ALA A 614 -8.41 22.38 -24.33
C ALA A 614 -8.69 23.49 -23.34
N SER A 615 -7.67 23.93 -22.62
CA SER A 615 -7.79 24.97 -21.60
C SER A 615 -6.52 25.79 -21.53
N PHE A 616 -6.62 27.04 -21.02
CA PHE A 616 -5.43 27.80 -20.72
C PHE A 616 -4.84 27.40 -19.36
N GLN A 617 -3.53 27.59 -19.25
CA GLN A 617 -2.84 27.53 -17.98
C GLN A 617 -2.12 28.84 -17.73
N ARG A 618 -2.06 29.22 -16.44
CA ARG A 618 -1.33 30.38 -15.93
C ARG A 618 -0.50 29.96 -14.72
N PRO A 619 0.60 30.66 -14.40
CA PRO A 619 1.32 30.38 -13.16
C PRO A 619 0.43 30.70 -11.96
N GLY A 620 0.22 29.71 -11.12
CA GLY A 620 -0.44 29.87 -9.82
C GLY A 620 0.57 29.72 -8.71
N HIS A 621 0.51 30.61 -7.73
CA HIS A 621 1.40 30.60 -6.58
C HIS A 621 0.67 30.02 -5.38
N PHE A 622 1.08 28.85 -4.92
CA PHE A 622 0.59 28.20 -3.73
C PHE A 622 1.75 28.03 -2.75
N ALA A 623 1.78 28.82 -1.73
CA ALA A 623 2.90 28.83 -0.79
C ALA A 623 4.23 29.10 -1.51
N LEU A 624 5.16 28.16 -1.45
CA LEU A 624 6.44 28.22 -2.17
C LEU A 624 6.39 27.59 -3.57
N LEU A 625 5.24 27.11 -3.99
CA LEU A 625 5.10 26.41 -5.26
C LEU A 625 4.54 27.34 -6.30
N THR A 626 5.24 27.44 -7.44
CA THR A 626 4.69 28.00 -8.68
C THR A 626 4.29 26.83 -9.56
N VAL A 627 2.99 26.57 -9.69
CA VAL A 627 2.45 25.46 -10.47
C VAL A 627 1.56 26.00 -11.60
N PRO A 628 1.47 25.29 -12.72
CA PRO A 628 0.50 25.61 -13.75
C PRO A 628 -0.92 25.38 -13.22
N VAL A 629 -1.73 26.44 -13.19
CA VAL A 629 -3.14 26.41 -12.77
C VAL A 629 -4.03 26.70 -13.96
N GLU A 630 -5.13 25.97 -14.05
CA GLU A 630 -6.09 26.10 -15.12
C GLU A 630 -6.82 27.45 -15.09
N ASP A 631 -6.95 28.07 -16.28
CA ASP A 631 -7.81 29.22 -16.52
C ASP A 631 -9.04 28.74 -17.31
N ARG A 632 -10.22 29.00 -16.76
CA ARG A 632 -11.51 28.41 -17.22
C ARG A 632 -12.10 29.07 -18.49
N ARG A 633 -11.29 29.71 -19.33
CA ARG A 633 -11.73 30.34 -20.60
C ARG A 633 -11.71 29.31 -21.74
N TYR A 634 -12.61 28.36 -21.68
CA TYR A 634 -12.63 27.21 -22.57
C TYR A 634 -12.96 27.56 -24.04
N GLU A 635 -13.86 28.53 -24.29
CA GLU A 635 -14.27 28.94 -25.63
C GLU A 635 -13.12 29.62 -26.37
N GLU A 636 -12.37 30.49 -25.72
CA GLU A 636 -11.18 31.12 -26.29
C GLU A 636 -10.13 30.06 -26.65
N ALA A 637 -9.92 29.09 -25.75
CA ALA A 637 -9.01 27.97 -26.00
C ALA A 637 -9.40 27.16 -27.23
N LEU A 638 -10.67 26.79 -27.33
CA LEU A 638 -11.20 26.06 -28.51
C LEU A 638 -11.09 26.85 -29.79
N SER A 639 -11.34 28.18 -29.76
CA SER A 639 -11.25 29.03 -30.93
C SER A 639 -9.84 29.11 -31.50
N ILE A 640 -8.81 29.08 -30.65
CA ILE A 640 -7.41 29.06 -31.07
C ILE A 640 -7.05 27.66 -31.62
N LEU A 641 -7.48 26.60 -30.97
CA LEU A 641 -7.25 25.24 -31.44
C LEU A 641 -7.92 25.02 -32.82
N ALA A 642 -9.13 25.51 -33.03
CA ALA A 642 -9.86 25.37 -34.28
C ALA A 642 -9.28 26.21 -35.42
N ARG A 643 -8.53 27.28 -35.17
CA ARG A 643 -7.81 28.08 -36.18
C ARG A 643 -6.61 27.35 -36.78
N SER A 644 -6.27 26.21 -36.21
CA SER A 644 -5.25 25.31 -36.75
C SER A 644 -5.56 24.93 -38.19
N PRO A 645 -4.58 24.91 -39.13
CA PRO A 645 -4.86 24.94 -40.55
C PRO A 645 -5.70 23.77 -41.04
N LYS A 646 -6.35 23.98 -42.18
CA LYS A 646 -7.36 23.19 -42.89
C LYS A 646 -7.01 21.72 -43.23
N THR A 647 -6.03 21.15 -42.60
CA THR A 647 -5.58 19.76 -42.78
C THR A 647 -6.38 18.75 -41.96
N THR A 648 -7.27 19.21 -41.09
CA THR A 648 -8.17 18.35 -40.32
C THR A 648 -9.62 18.71 -40.66
N GLY A 649 -10.48 17.72 -40.89
CA GLY A 649 -11.91 17.94 -40.83
C GLY A 649 -12.27 18.36 -39.41
N SER A 650 -12.76 19.58 -39.23
CA SER A 650 -13.16 20.08 -37.91
C SER A 650 -14.54 20.72 -37.96
N GLN A 651 -15.32 20.52 -36.93
CA GLN A 651 -16.59 21.21 -36.72
C GLN A 651 -16.83 21.51 -35.26
N PHE A 652 -17.53 22.61 -34.99
CA PHE A 652 -18.07 22.88 -33.66
C PHE A 652 -19.45 22.23 -33.54
N ALA A 653 -19.64 21.60 -32.39
CA ALA A 653 -20.92 21.03 -32.01
C ALA A 653 -21.28 21.55 -30.63
N GLN A 654 -22.57 21.75 -30.37
CA GLN A 654 -23.04 22.31 -29.11
C GLN A 654 -23.83 21.27 -28.35
N ARG A 655 -23.52 21.12 -27.06
CA ARG A 655 -24.19 20.23 -26.14
C ARG A 655 -25.22 21.00 -25.32
N ALA A 656 -26.45 20.48 -25.23
CA ALA A 656 -27.43 21.02 -24.30
C ALA A 656 -26.94 20.91 -22.86
N ARG A 657 -27.06 21.98 -22.09
CA ARG A 657 -26.65 22.02 -20.66
C ARG A 657 -27.81 21.58 -19.79
N ASN A 658 -27.57 20.72 -18.81
CA ASN A 658 -28.48 20.47 -17.72
C ASN A 658 -28.30 21.53 -16.65
N GLU A 659 -29.39 22.03 -16.05
CA GLU A 659 -29.37 23.10 -15.02
C GLU A 659 -28.50 22.73 -13.79
N ASN A 660 -28.28 21.44 -13.54
CA ASN A 660 -27.40 20.94 -12.46
C ASN A 660 -25.89 20.97 -12.79
N GLU A 661 -25.52 21.30 -14.04
CA GLU A 661 -24.12 21.31 -14.51
C GLU A 661 -23.46 22.70 -14.47
N ILE A 662 -24.08 23.71 -13.81
CA ILE A 662 -23.68 25.12 -13.80
C ILE A 662 -22.37 25.41 -13.04
N ARG A 663 -21.63 24.40 -12.61
CA ARG A 663 -20.37 24.60 -11.86
C ARG A 663 -19.17 25.07 -12.71
N THR A 664 -19.26 25.03 -14.04
CA THR A 664 -18.18 25.47 -14.93
C THR A 664 -18.62 26.64 -15.84
N ALA A 665 -17.68 27.56 -16.15
CA ALA A 665 -17.88 28.65 -17.06
C ALA A 665 -17.98 28.26 -18.55
N TRP A 666 -18.05 26.94 -18.85
CA TRP A 666 -18.11 26.40 -20.21
C TRP A 666 -19.52 26.50 -20.81
N THR A 667 -19.62 26.95 -22.07
CA THR A 667 -20.90 27.17 -22.77
C THR A 667 -21.51 25.91 -23.39
N GLY A 668 -20.79 24.79 -23.41
CA GLY A 668 -21.22 23.53 -24.02
C GLY A 668 -20.62 23.27 -25.42
N ASP A 669 -19.71 24.13 -25.89
CA ASP A 669 -19.07 23.97 -27.19
C ASP A 669 -18.06 22.84 -27.18
N VAL A 670 -18.14 21.94 -28.15
CA VAL A 670 -17.22 20.80 -28.37
C VAL A 670 -16.62 20.90 -29.75
N LEU A 671 -15.31 20.80 -29.85
CA LEU A 671 -14.60 20.75 -31.10
C LEU A 671 -14.41 19.27 -31.51
N LEU A 672 -15.10 18.85 -32.59
CA LEU A 672 -14.90 17.53 -33.20
C LEU A 672 -13.85 17.68 -34.30
N MET A 673 -12.87 16.78 -34.28
CA MET A 673 -11.78 16.74 -35.28
C MET A 673 -11.59 15.31 -35.78
N ARG A 674 -11.28 15.16 -37.05
CA ARG A 674 -10.92 13.88 -37.67
C ARG A 674 -9.77 14.04 -38.64
N ASN A 675 -9.10 12.93 -38.94
CA ASN A 675 -8.11 12.89 -40.04
C ASN A 675 -8.83 13.13 -41.37
N PRO A 676 -8.29 13.93 -42.30
CA PRO A 676 -8.91 14.24 -43.58
C PRO A 676 -9.07 12.99 -44.44
#